data_a8b6808e7ee08bbc9a692cfd474f71ea
#
_entry.id   a8b6808e7ee08bbc9a692cfd474f71ea
#
_cell.length_a   1.000
_cell.length_b   1.000
_cell.length_c   1.000
_cell.angle_alpha   90.00
_cell.angle_beta   90.00
_cell.angle_gamma   90.00
#
_symmetry.space_group_name_H-M   'P 1'
#
loop_
_entity.id
_entity.type
_entity.pdbx_description
1 polymer ?
#
loop_
_entity_poly.entity_id
_entity_poly.type
_entity_poly.pdbx_seq_one_letter_code
_entity_poly.pdbx_strand_id
1 'polypeptide(L)'
;MGVFTKLFGTRSEREVKKLLPQVQRIEALGPEMAKLSDEQLRAKTDEFKKRYQAGETLDDLLPEAFAVCREAADRVLGMRPYHVQLIGGIVLHQGRIAEMKTGEGKTLVAILPAYLNALSGEGVHIVTVNDYLAKRDSEWMGKVYRFLGLTVGLIVHDLKNDERRKAYAADITYCTNNELGFDYLRDNMALYKGDMVQRGHNFVIVDEVDSILIDEARTPLIISGKGEESTKLYEMADFFVAGLRKKVFATTDEKEIQDDLDCDYYVDEKSRTASLTASGIAKAEKYFGVENLADVENTTLSHHINQAMKARGIMKRDIDYVVKDGQVIIVDEFNGRLMYGRRYNEGLHQAIEAKEGVNVASENKTLATITFQNLFRLYKKLSGMTGTALTEEEEFSAIYNLDIVEIPTNKPVIRIDHHDVVYKTEAGKFRAVIEQIKRCHEKGQPVLVGTISIEKSELLSKLLKREGVPHTVLNAKHHEREAEIVAQAGKLGAVTISTNLAGRGTDIMLGGNAEYLALSELRKKEIPEELIAEANSYAETEDPEILAVREQFKQSLARHKAEIEKEAEQVRAAGGLFIVGTERHESRRIDNQLRGRAGRQGDPGETRFFLSLEDDVMRLFGSERVMSMMNSLGIDEDTPIDAKMLSNAIENAQKTVESRNFQIRKNVLEYDNVMNTQRSVIYEQRQKVLDGEDLSSTINGMMKYVIDSEVEDLFGAAEHLDTPEQFDPLRAKFEGIYFAKGAFRPEISMSKEDVKQTLETLFHETYAKREQEFGAERMREIERIILLRVVDEYWMDQIDAMDDLKQGIRLRAYGQTDPVVAYKREGYAMFDGMINAIREETVRRLFLFRLRTQEDVKRKQVATIVATGGGGDKTVKKQPVKKIKIGANDPCPCGSGKKYKYCCRDKDEAKR
;
A
#
# COMPACT_ATOMS: atom_id res chain seq x y z
N MET A 1 19.04 21.13 -24.05
CA MET A 1 20.28 20.34 -23.79
C MET A 1 21.49 21.26 -23.90
N GLY A 2 22.27 21.37 -22.83
CA GLY A 2 23.46 22.24 -22.78
C GLY A 2 24.56 21.71 -23.73
N VAL A 3 25.48 22.59 -24.12
CA VAL A 3 26.62 22.28 -25.02
C VAL A 3 27.47 21.12 -24.46
N PHE A 4 27.58 21.00 -23.15
CA PHE A 4 28.29 19.91 -22.45
C PHE A 4 27.65 18.53 -22.69
N THR A 5 26.30 18.45 -22.71
CA THR A 5 25.59 17.18 -22.93
C THR A 5 25.74 16.69 -24.37
N LYS A 6 25.88 17.61 -25.33
CA LYS A 6 26.14 17.25 -26.75
C LYS A 6 27.56 16.70 -26.98
N LEU A 7 28.54 17.10 -26.18
CA LEU A 7 29.95 16.70 -26.32
C LEU A 7 30.29 15.44 -25.54
N PHE A 8 29.73 15.27 -24.34
CA PHE A 8 30.13 14.21 -23.41
C PHE A 8 29.02 13.16 -23.15
N GLY A 9 27.86 13.29 -23.80
CA GLY A 9 26.68 12.46 -23.56
C GLY A 9 25.99 12.76 -22.21
N THR A 10 24.84 12.12 -21.99
CA THR A 10 24.11 12.16 -20.72
C THR A 10 24.88 11.39 -19.63
N ARG A 11 24.49 11.56 -18.36
CA ARG A 11 25.02 10.76 -17.24
C ARG A 11 24.77 9.27 -17.51
N SER A 12 23.52 8.89 -17.88
CA SER A 12 23.15 7.52 -18.18
C SER A 12 23.96 6.91 -19.31
N GLU A 13 24.19 7.65 -20.42
CA GLU A 13 25.04 7.15 -21.50
C GLU A 13 26.48 6.85 -21.08
N ARG A 14 27.04 7.67 -20.18
CA ARG A 14 28.38 7.41 -19.63
C ARG A 14 28.41 6.18 -18.73
N GLU A 15 27.38 6.01 -17.89
CA GLU A 15 27.24 4.82 -17.03
C GLU A 15 27.09 3.56 -17.89
N VAL A 16 26.20 3.58 -18.87
CA VAL A 16 26.04 2.47 -19.82
C VAL A 16 27.36 2.11 -20.49
N LYS A 17 28.14 3.10 -20.96
CA LYS A 17 29.46 2.83 -21.56
C LYS A 17 30.42 2.11 -20.64
N LYS A 18 30.38 2.38 -19.32
CA LYS A 18 31.22 1.66 -18.33
C LYS A 18 30.83 0.19 -18.19
N LEU A 19 29.56 -0.14 -18.43
CA LEU A 19 29.04 -1.51 -18.29
C LEU A 19 29.28 -2.36 -19.55
N LEU A 20 29.50 -1.76 -20.71
CA LEU A 20 29.69 -2.48 -21.99
C LEU A 20 30.77 -3.57 -21.94
N PRO A 21 31.94 -3.35 -21.32
CA PRO A 21 32.96 -4.43 -21.24
C PRO A 21 32.47 -5.67 -20.50
N GLN A 22 31.66 -5.46 -19.44
CA GLN A 22 31.08 -6.56 -18.66
C GLN A 22 30.01 -7.30 -19.48
N VAL A 23 29.18 -6.58 -20.22
CA VAL A 23 28.20 -7.17 -21.13
C VAL A 23 28.88 -7.99 -22.24
N GLN A 24 29.93 -7.45 -22.84
CA GLN A 24 30.72 -8.18 -23.85
C GLN A 24 31.31 -9.49 -23.29
N ARG A 25 31.76 -9.46 -22.02
CA ARG A 25 32.27 -10.68 -21.36
C ARG A 25 31.14 -11.71 -21.17
N ILE A 26 29.93 -11.29 -20.77
CA ILE A 26 28.76 -12.17 -20.66
C ILE A 26 28.43 -12.81 -22.02
N GLU A 27 28.42 -12.00 -23.07
CA GLU A 27 28.09 -12.47 -24.42
C GLU A 27 29.16 -13.42 -24.98
N ALA A 28 30.45 -13.19 -24.70
CA ALA A 28 31.53 -14.05 -25.07
C ALA A 28 31.47 -15.46 -24.46
N LEU A 29 30.89 -15.60 -23.25
CA LEU A 29 30.66 -16.87 -22.60
C LEU A 29 29.45 -17.64 -23.17
N GLY A 30 28.58 -17.00 -23.96
CA GLY A 30 27.39 -17.62 -24.53
C GLY A 30 27.64 -18.91 -25.29
N PRO A 31 28.61 -18.98 -26.24
CA PRO A 31 28.93 -20.21 -27.00
C PRO A 31 29.42 -21.37 -26.11
N GLU A 32 30.03 -21.11 -24.98
CA GLU A 32 30.43 -22.12 -24.00
C GLU A 32 29.23 -22.68 -23.26
N MET A 33 28.33 -21.80 -22.79
CA MET A 33 27.09 -22.19 -22.10
C MET A 33 26.17 -23.00 -23.02
N ALA A 34 26.09 -22.66 -24.30
CA ALA A 34 25.28 -23.38 -25.28
C ALA A 34 25.71 -24.82 -25.50
N LYS A 35 26.99 -25.17 -25.22
CA LYS A 35 27.51 -26.54 -25.34
C LYS A 35 27.18 -27.42 -24.13
N LEU A 36 26.82 -26.85 -23.01
CA LEU A 36 26.50 -27.60 -21.79
C LEU A 36 25.15 -28.31 -21.95
N SER A 37 25.07 -29.54 -21.40
CA SER A 37 23.76 -30.20 -21.24
C SER A 37 22.91 -29.47 -20.20
N ASP A 38 21.61 -29.75 -20.16
CA ASP A 38 20.71 -29.17 -19.18
C ASP A 38 21.14 -29.48 -17.73
N GLU A 39 21.62 -30.72 -17.50
CA GLU A 39 22.15 -31.12 -16.20
C GLU A 39 23.42 -30.36 -15.83
N GLN A 40 24.31 -30.17 -16.79
CA GLN A 40 25.56 -29.40 -16.59
C GLN A 40 25.27 -27.92 -16.35
N LEU A 41 24.33 -27.37 -17.08
CA LEU A 41 23.92 -25.97 -16.89
C LEU A 41 23.29 -25.75 -15.50
N ARG A 42 22.44 -26.68 -15.05
CA ARG A 42 21.87 -26.70 -13.69
C ARG A 42 22.94 -26.83 -12.61
N ALA A 43 23.92 -27.71 -12.81
CA ALA A 43 25.03 -27.94 -11.87
C ALA A 43 25.91 -26.69 -11.65
N LYS A 44 25.91 -25.73 -12.59
CA LYS A 44 26.57 -24.43 -12.41
C LYS A 44 26.04 -23.66 -11.21
N THR A 45 24.77 -23.79 -10.86
CA THR A 45 24.19 -23.14 -9.69
C THR A 45 24.86 -23.61 -8.39
N ASP A 46 25.07 -24.92 -8.25
CA ASP A 46 25.75 -25.49 -7.08
C ASP A 46 27.25 -25.14 -7.06
N GLU A 47 27.88 -25.04 -8.22
CA GLU A 47 29.25 -24.55 -8.35
C GLU A 47 29.37 -23.12 -7.88
N PHE A 48 28.48 -22.22 -8.32
CA PHE A 48 28.49 -20.82 -7.91
C PHE A 48 28.18 -20.63 -6.41
N LYS A 49 27.23 -21.39 -5.85
CA LYS A 49 26.98 -21.38 -4.40
C LYS A 49 28.23 -21.76 -3.61
N LYS A 50 28.98 -22.78 -4.05
CA LYS A 50 30.26 -23.20 -3.42
C LYS A 50 31.34 -22.14 -3.52
N ARG A 51 31.50 -21.52 -4.71
CA ARG A 51 32.49 -20.44 -4.94
C ARG A 51 32.14 -19.22 -4.05
N TYR A 52 30.89 -18.85 -3.97
CA TYR A 52 30.42 -17.78 -3.06
C TYR A 52 30.74 -18.10 -1.60
N GLN A 53 30.46 -19.32 -1.15
CA GLN A 53 30.81 -19.77 0.22
C GLN A 53 32.32 -19.82 0.46
N ALA A 54 33.12 -20.01 -0.58
CA ALA A 54 34.58 -19.96 -0.50
C ALA A 54 35.15 -18.54 -0.49
N GLY A 55 34.28 -17.49 -0.57
CA GLY A 55 34.65 -16.07 -0.44
C GLY A 55 34.73 -15.30 -1.76
N GLU A 56 34.33 -15.88 -2.88
CA GLU A 56 34.19 -15.15 -4.15
C GLU A 56 32.94 -14.24 -4.09
N THR A 57 33.03 -13.04 -4.63
CA THR A 57 31.92 -12.08 -4.55
C THR A 57 30.87 -12.34 -5.65
N LEU A 58 29.64 -11.82 -5.44
CA LEU A 58 28.60 -11.89 -6.47
C LEU A 58 29.00 -11.12 -7.74
N ASP A 59 29.79 -10.04 -7.61
CA ASP A 59 30.31 -9.28 -8.75
C ASP A 59 31.31 -10.10 -9.59
N ASP A 60 32.12 -10.95 -8.97
CA ASP A 60 33.03 -11.84 -9.66
C ASP A 60 32.27 -12.93 -10.41
N LEU A 61 31.21 -13.47 -9.81
CA LEU A 61 30.35 -14.50 -10.40
C LEU A 61 29.41 -13.96 -11.50
N LEU A 62 29.13 -12.65 -11.51
CA LEU A 62 28.13 -12.03 -12.38
C LEU A 62 28.25 -12.42 -13.86
N PRO A 63 29.43 -12.34 -14.52
CA PRO A 63 29.50 -12.64 -15.95
C PRO A 63 29.10 -14.08 -16.29
N GLU A 64 29.55 -15.05 -15.49
CA GLU A 64 29.23 -16.46 -15.69
C GLU A 64 27.77 -16.76 -15.34
N ALA A 65 27.30 -16.25 -14.20
CA ALA A 65 25.91 -16.44 -13.76
C ALA A 65 24.90 -15.85 -14.75
N PHE A 66 25.16 -14.66 -15.27
CA PHE A 66 24.29 -14.04 -16.29
C PHE A 66 24.33 -14.82 -17.61
N ALA A 67 25.48 -15.36 -18.02
CA ALA A 67 25.57 -16.19 -19.21
C ALA A 67 24.77 -17.50 -19.04
N VAL A 68 24.84 -18.14 -17.87
CA VAL A 68 24.06 -19.35 -17.54
C VAL A 68 22.56 -19.04 -17.54
N CYS A 69 22.16 -17.98 -16.88
CA CYS A 69 20.75 -17.56 -16.79
C CYS A 69 20.18 -17.17 -18.17
N ARG A 70 20.98 -16.49 -19.00
CA ARG A 70 20.64 -16.11 -20.38
C ARG A 70 20.40 -17.34 -21.26
N GLU A 71 21.28 -18.36 -21.18
CA GLU A 71 21.14 -19.62 -21.91
C GLU A 71 19.92 -20.41 -21.41
N ALA A 72 19.70 -20.47 -20.11
CA ALA A 72 18.51 -21.11 -19.51
C ALA A 72 17.21 -20.46 -19.98
N ALA A 73 17.15 -19.13 -20.03
CA ALA A 73 15.99 -18.39 -20.53
C ALA A 73 15.71 -18.71 -22.01
N ASP A 74 16.75 -18.82 -22.82
CA ASP A 74 16.62 -19.18 -24.23
C ASP A 74 16.04 -20.60 -24.38
N ARG A 75 16.58 -21.59 -23.65
CA ARG A 75 16.08 -22.99 -23.71
C ARG A 75 14.66 -23.16 -23.17
N VAL A 76 14.37 -22.54 -22.05
CA VAL A 76 13.11 -22.78 -21.32
C VAL A 76 11.96 -21.94 -21.86
N LEU A 77 12.24 -20.67 -22.20
CA LEU A 77 11.22 -19.70 -22.63
C LEU A 77 11.26 -19.40 -24.13
N GLY A 78 12.32 -19.77 -24.82
CA GLY A 78 12.58 -19.35 -26.21
C GLY A 78 12.88 -17.84 -26.30
N MET A 79 13.31 -17.23 -25.20
CA MET A 79 13.57 -15.80 -25.09
C MET A 79 15.00 -15.56 -24.60
N ARG A 80 15.87 -15.21 -25.52
CA ARG A 80 17.24 -14.86 -25.19
C ARG A 80 17.35 -13.38 -24.82
N PRO A 81 17.76 -13.02 -23.60
CA PRO A 81 17.94 -11.63 -23.21
C PRO A 81 18.85 -10.87 -24.18
N TYR A 82 18.38 -9.67 -24.61
CA TYR A 82 19.11 -8.79 -25.52
C TYR A 82 20.28 -8.09 -24.82
N HIS A 83 21.20 -7.55 -25.60
CA HIS A 83 22.33 -6.75 -25.14
C HIS A 83 21.89 -5.65 -24.13
N VAL A 84 20.85 -4.89 -24.45
CA VAL A 84 20.31 -3.82 -23.58
C VAL A 84 19.70 -4.38 -22.29
N GLN A 85 19.13 -5.58 -22.33
CA GLN A 85 18.57 -6.24 -21.16
C GLN A 85 19.65 -6.74 -20.19
N LEU A 86 20.82 -7.15 -20.69
CA LEU A 86 22.00 -7.45 -19.86
C LEU A 86 22.46 -6.22 -19.10
N ILE A 87 22.49 -5.03 -19.76
CA ILE A 87 22.81 -3.75 -19.11
C ILE A 87 21.81 -3.48 -17.98
N GLY A 88 20.50 -3.61 -18.25
CA GLY A 88 19.46 -3.44 -17.25
C GLY A 88 19.63 -4.37 -16.05
N GLY A 89 19.95 -5.65 -16.29
CA GLY A 89 20.22 -6.63 -15.24
C GLY A 89 21.41 -6.26 -14.35
N ILE A 90 22.49 -5.76 -14.94
CA ILE A 90 23.68 -5.30 -14.18
C ILE A 90 23.30 -4.08 -13.31
N VAL A 91 22.56 -3.11 -13.86
CA VAL A 91 22.10 -1.91 -13.12
C VAL A 91 21.24 -2.31 -11.92
N LEU A 92 20.32 -3.27 -12.08
CA LEU A 92 19.51 -3.79 -10.98
C LEU A 92 20.38 -4.50 -9.93
N HIS A 93 21.38 -5.29 -10.35
CA HIS A 93 22.30 -5.94 -9.41
C HIS A 93 23.08 -4.91 -8.59
N GLN A 94 23.41 -3.76 -9.17
CA GLN A 94 24.12 -2.67 -8.48
C GLN A 94 23.26 -1.93 -7.44
N GLY A 95 21.98 -2.29 -7.26
CA GLY A 95 21.09 -1.58 -6.34
C GLY A 95 20.64 -0.21 -6.86
N ARG A 96 20.35 -0.10 -8.15
CA ARG A 96 19.98 1.12 -8.86
C ARG A 96 18.63 0.93 -9.58
N ILE A 97 18.08 2.00 -10.11
CA ILE A 97 16.87 1.94 -10.95
C ILE A 97 17.27 1.83 -12.41
N ALA A 98 16.80 0.76 -13.06
CA ALA A 98 16.89 0.61 -14.51
C ALA A 98 15.63 1.24 -15.16
N GLU A 99 15.78 2.42 -15.77
CA GLU A 99 14.71 2.97 -16.58
C GLU A 99 14.73 2.34 -17.97
N MET A 100 13.79 1.44 -18.22
CA MET A 100 13.60 0.78 -19.50
C MET A 100 12.22 1.10 -20.04
N LYS A 101 12.16 1.57 -21.27
CA LYS A 101 10.87 1.96 -21.90
C LYS A 101 9.88 0.78 -21.85
N THR A 102 8.61 1.10 -21.85
CA THR A 102 7.54 0.09 -21.83
C THR A 102 7.67 -0.83 -23.05
N GLY A 103 7.52 -2.15 -22.87
CA GLY A 103 7.68 -3.13 -23.95
C GLY A 103 9.12 -3.59 -24.18
N GLU A 104 10.12 -3.16 -23.40
CA GLU A 104 11.51 -3.62 -23.49
C GLU A 104 11.80 -4.91 -22.69
N GLY A 105 10.78 -5.56 -22.15
CA GLY A 105 10.90 -6.86 -21.47
C GLY A 105 11.51 -6.80 -20.08
N LYS A 106 11.15 -5.81 -19.26
CA LYS A 106 11.64 -5.65 -17.88
C LYS A 106 11.50 -6.93 -17.04
N THR A 107 10.38 -7.65 -17.17
CA THR A 107 10.17 -8.93 -16.47
C THR A 107 11.26 -9.96 -16.75
N LEU A 108 11.73 -10.04 -18.01
CA LEU A 108 12.84 -10.92 -18.41
C LEU A 108 14.19 -10.41 -17.86
N VAL A 109 14.36 -9.08 -17.77
CA VAL A 109 15.60 -8.51 -17.21
C VAL A 109 15.77 -8.88 -15.75
N ALA A 110 14.70 -8.90 -14.98
CA ALA A 110 14.72 -9.19 -13.55
C ALA A 110 15.26 -10.59 -13.22
N ILE A 111 15.18 -11.57 -14.15
CA ILE A 111 15.67 -12.92 -13.88
C ILE A 111 17.18 -12.97 -13.64
N LEU A 112 17.94 -12.11 -14.31
CA LEU A 112 19.39 -12.09 -14.25
C LEU A 112 19.92 -11.72 -12.86
N PRO A 113 19.58 -10.54 -12.30
CA PRO A 113 20.01 -10.17 -10.96
C PRO A 113 19.34 -11.02 -9.87
N ALA A 114 18.11 -11.50 -10.09
CA ALA A 114 17.44 -12.36 -9.13
C ALA A 114 18.16 -13.71 -8.98
N TYR A 115 18.52 -14.35 -10.11
CA TYR A 115 19.31 -15.58 -10.10
C TYR A 115 20.65 -15.39 -9.37
N LEU A 116 21.42 -14.35 -9.75
CA LEU A 116 22.72 -14.08 -9.16
C LEU A 116 22.65 -13.84 -7.64
N ASN A 117 21.72 -13.02 -7.19
CA ASN A 117 21.60 -12.69 -5.76
C ASN A 117 21.00 -13.84 -4.93
N ALA A 118 20.21 -14.72 -5.54
CA ALA A 118 19.68 -15.91 -4.87
C ALA A 118 20.79 -16.94 -4.53
N LEU A 119 21.96 -16.88 -5.18
CA LEU A 119 23.10 -17.74 -4.87
C LEU A 119 23.65 -17.53 -3.45
N SER A 120 23.39 -16.36 -2.84
CA SER A 120 23.74 -16.09 -1.43
C SER A 120 22.98 -16.95 -0.43
N GLY A 121 21.80 -17.48 -0.79
CA GLY A 121 20.91 -18.20 0.11
C GLY A 121 20.10 -17.31 1.05
N GLU A 122 20.32 -15.99 1.04
CA GLU A 122 19.61 -15.04 1.92
C GLU A 122 18.21 -14.63 1.38
N GLY A 123 17.83 -15.04 0.18
CA GLY A 123 16.55 -14.76 -0.44
C GLY A 123 16.51 -13.47 -1.26
N VAL A 124 15.70 -13.52 -2.31
CA VAL A 124 15.41 -12.38 -3.19
C VAL A 124 13.91 -12.18 -3.27
N HIS A 125 13.46 -10.95 -3.09
CA HIS A 125 12.06 -10.60 -3.28
C HIS A 125 11.90 -9.83 -4.60
N ILE A 126 10.88 -10.20 -5.39
CA ILE A 126 10.46 -9.46 -6.59
C ILE A 126 9.05 -8.93 -6.29
N VAL A 127 8.95 -7.61 -6.17
CA VAL A 127 7.73 -6.95 -5.73
C VAL A 127 7.01 -6.34 -6.92
N THR A 128 5.73 -6.61 -7.05
CA THR A 128 4.84 -6.09 -8.09
C THR A 128 3.65 -5.35 -7.50
N VAL A 129 2.90 -4.64 -8.33
CA VAL A 129 1.76 -3.81 -7.90
C VAL A 129 0.46 -4.59 -7.66
N ASN A 130 0.34 -5.87 -8.09
CA ASN A 130 -0.88 -6.65 -7.91
C ASN A 130 -0.64 -8.16 -8.00
N ASP A 131 -1.62 -8.92 -7.49
CA ASP A 131 -1.57 -10.39 -7.43
C ASP A 131 -1.51 -11.06 -8.81
N TYR A 132 -2.18 -10.47 -9.82
CA TYR A 132 -2.16 -11.00 -11.18
C TYR A 132 -0.73 -11.03 -11.75
N LEU A 133 -0.01 -9.91 -11.64
CA LEU A 133 1.38 -9.82 -12.11
C LEU A 133 2.30 -10.72 -11.28
N ALA A 134 2.15 -10.74 -9.96
CA ALA A 134 2.94 -11.59 -9.08
C ALA A 134 2.78 -13.08 -9.46
N LYS A 135 1.54 -13.54 -9.68
CA LYS A 135 1.24 -14.91 -10.09
C LYS A 135 1.79 -15.21 -11.48
N ARG A 136 1.45 -14.38 -12.48
CA ARG A 136 1.91 -14.57 -13.86
C ARG A 136 3.44 -14.66 -13.94
N ASP A 137 4.14 -13.72 -13.32
CA ASP A 137 5.59 -13.62 -13.45
C ASP A 137 6.32 -14.70 -12.65
N SER A 138 5.80 -15.10 -11.48
CA SER A 138 6.34 -16.23 -10.71
C SER A 138 6.21 -17.57 -11.43
N GLU A 139 5.14 -17.77 -12.16
CA GLU A 139 4.93 -18.99 -12.97
C GLU A 139 5.81 -18.95 -14.23
N TRP A 140 5.78 -17.85 -14.94
CA TRP A 140 6.44 -17.70 -16.23
C TRP A 140 7.98 -17.66 -16.08
N MET A 141 8.51 -16.71 -15.33
CA MET A 141 9.97 -16.59 -15.07
C MET A 141 10.45 -17.68 -14.12
N GLY A 142 9.60 -18.17 -13.25
CA GLY A 142 9.88 -19.27 -12.33
C GLY A 142 10.36 -20.55 -13.01
N LYS A 143 9.98 -20.78 -14.27
CA LYS A 143 10.51 -21.91 -15.06
C LYS A 143 12.03 -21.85 -15.21
N VAL A 144 12.58 -20.67 -15.46
CA VAL A 144 14.04 -20.48 -15.60
C VAL A 144 14.75 -20.78 -14.28
N TYR A 145 14.23 -20.29 -13.18
CA TYR A 145 14.81 -20.52 -11.85
C TYR A 145 14.76 -21.99 -11.44
N ARG A 146 13.60 -22.66 -11.64
CA ARG A 146 13.44 -24.09 -11.34
C ARG A 146 14.34 -24.96 -12.22
N PHE A 147 14.46 -24.60 -13.50
CA PHE A 147 15.40 -25.26 -14.42
C PHE A 147 16.83 -25.18 -13.90
N LEU A 148 17.23 -24.02 -13.35
CA LEU A 148 18.55 -23.80 -12.74
C LEU A 148 18.66 -24.35 -11.30
N GLY A 149 17.62 -25.00 -10.76
CA GLY A 149 17.65 -25.65 -9.46
C GLY A 149 17.34 -24.74 -8.27
N LEU A 150 16.76 -23.56 -8.50
CA LEU A 150 16.30 -22.66 -7.45
C LEU A 150 14.80 -22.83 -7.17
N THR A 151 14.41 -22.55 -5.95
CA THR A 151 13.02 -22.57 -5.50
C THR A 151 12.34 -21.21 -5.69
N VAL A 152 11.04 -21.22 -6.02
CA VAL A 152 10.25 -20.02 -6.26
C VAL A 152 9.00 -20.03 -5.39
N GLY A 153 8.81 -18.97 -4.62
CA GLY A 153 7.63 -18.71 -3.80
C GLY A 153 6.76 -17.62 -4.41
N LEU A 154 5.47 -17.64 -4.04
CA LEU A 154 4.48 -16.63 -4.42
C LEU A 154 3.70 -16.20 -3.18
N ILE A 155 3.62 -14.89 -2.95
CA ILE A 155 2.80 -14.27 -1.89
C ILE A 155 1.75 -13.39 -2.56
N VAL A 156 0.50 -13.79 -2.38
CA VAL A 156 -0.70 -13.07 -2.83
C VAL A 156 -1.72 -13.05 -1.69
N HIS A 157 -2.82 -12.34 -1.91
CA HIS A 157 -3.93 -12.31 -0.96
C HIS A 157 -4.45 -13.74 -0.66
N ASP A 158 -5.15 -13.94 0.44
CA ASP A 158 -5.80 -15.21 0.84
C ASP A 158 -4.89 -16.43 1.16
N LEU A 159 -3.57 -16.30 1.16
CA LEU A 159 -2.68 -17.37 1.59
C LEU A 159 -2.66 -17.55 3.11
N LYS A 160 -2.61 -18.82 3.56
CA LYS A 160 -2.44 -19.18 4.98
C LYS A 160 -0.99 -18.96 5.43
N ASN A 161 -0.77 -18.78 6.73
CA ASN A 161 0.56 -18.53 7.29
C ASN A 161 1.58 -19.62 6.94
N ASP A 162 1.19 -20.89 6.93
CA ASP A 162 2.10 -21.99 6.58
C ASP A 162 2.53 -21.96 5.10
N GLU A 163 1.63 -21.51 4.22
CA GLU A 163 1.93 -21.33 2.80
C GLU A 163 2.82 -20.11 2.59
N ARG A 164 2.55 -19.00 3.30
CA ARG A 164 3.40 -17.81 3.30
C ARG A 164 4.81 -18.12 3.78
N ARG A 165 4.95 -18.86 4.87
CA ARG A 165 6.26 -19.24 5.41
C ARG A 165 7.06 -20.06 4.41
N LYS A 166 6.42 -21.02 3.74
CA LYS A 166 7.06 -21.80 2.68
C LYS A 166 7.49 -20.93 1.48
N ALA A 167 6.64 -19.98 1.11
CA ALA A 167 6.93 -19.07 0.00
C ALA A 167 8.10 -18.13 0.31
N TYR A 168 8.17 -17.56 1.52
CA TYR A 168 9.29 -16.72 1.95
C TYR A 168 10.59 -17.52 2.17
N ALA A 169 10.49 -18.82 2.45
CA ALA A 169 11.65 -19.69 2.57
C ALA A 169 12.28 -20.05 1.21
N ALA A 170 11.62 -19.78 0.10
CA ALA A 170 12.14 -20.02 -1.25
C ALA A 170 13.33 -19.09 -1.57
N ASP A 171 14.19 -19.49 -2.53
CA ASP A 171 15.34 -18.69 -2.98
C ASP A 171 14.90 -17.36 -3.58
N ILE A 172 13.78 -17.37 -4.32
CA ILE A 172 13.18 -16.18 -4.96
C ILE A 172 11.68 -16.16 -4.63
N THR A 173 11.19 -15.04 -4.10
CA THR A 173 9.79 -14.87 -3.75
C THR A 173 9.18 -13.70 -4.51
N TYR A 174 8.14 -13.98 -5.30
CA TYR A 174 7.29 -12.96 -5.90
C TYR A 174 6.19 -12.55 -4.92
N CYS A 175 5.96 -11.27 -4.76
CA CYS A 175 4.94 -10.76 -3.85
C CYS A 175 4.38 -9.42 -4.32
N THR A 176 3.23 -9.04 -3.77
CA THR A 176 2.75 -7.66 -3.89
C THR A 176 3.33 -6.80 -2.79
N ASN A 177 3.47 -5.50 -3.06
CA ASN A 177 3.97 -4.52 -2.11
C ASN A 177 3.14 -4.49 -0.82
N ASN A 178 1.82 -4.62 -0.94
CA ASN A 178 0.90 -4.59 0.20
C ASN A 178 1.06 -5.82 1.09
N GLU A 179 1.02 -7.02 0.50
CA GLU A 179 1.15 -8.27 1.27
C GLU A 179 2.51 -8.38 1.95
N LEU A 180 3.58 -7.96 1.27
CA LEU A 180 4.91 -7.88 1.86
C LEU A 180 4.93 -7.02 3.12
N GLY A 181 4.31 -5.84 3.07
CA GLY A 181 4.28 -4.93 4.20
C GLY A 181 3.33 -5.38 5.31
N PHE A 182 2.18 -5.96 4.97
CA PHE A 182 1.28 -6.52 5.97
C PHE A 182 1.87 -7.75 6.66
N ASP A 183 2.62 -8.59 5.94
CA ASP A 183 3.33 -9.71 6.55
C ASP A 183 4.42 -9.23 7.52
N TYR A 184 5.18 -8.18 7.14
CA TYR A 184 6.12 -7.54 8.05
C TYR A 184 5.46 -7.05 9.34
N LEU A 185 4.31 -6.38 9.23
CA LEU A 185 3.59 -5.90 10.41
C LEU A 185 3.05 -7.07 11.25
N ARG A 186 2.47 -8.11 10.61
CA ARG A 186 1.99 -9.32 11.31
C ARG A 186 3.11 -10.04 12.05
N ASP A 187 4.28 -10.19 11.45
CA ASP A 187 5.44 -10.83 12.08
C ASP A 187 5.90 -10.08 13.34
N ASN A 188 5.84 -8.74 13.30
CA ASN A 188 6.18 -7.91 14.45
C ASN A 188 5.08 -7.84 15.53
N MET A 189 3.93 -8.47 15.30
CA MET A 189 2.86 -8.67 16.30
C MET A 189 2.78 -10.13 16.77
N ALA A 190 3.61 -11.04 16.25
CA ALA A 190 3.60 -12.46 16.60
C ALA A 190 4.06 -12.69 18.04
N LEU A 191 3.39 -13.60 18.77
CA LEU A 191 3.76 -14.00 20.13
C LEU A 191 4.75 -15.17 20.15
N TYR A 192 4.85 -15.90 19.05
CA TYR A 192 5.75 -17.03 18.92
C TYR A 192 6.55 -16.91 17.61
N LYS A 193 7.85 -17.23 17.68
CA LYS A 193 8.73 -17.24 16.49
C LYS A 193 8.20 -18.14 15.36
N GLY A 194 7.53 -19.25 15.74
CA GLY A 194 6.90 -20.17 14.79
C GLY A 194 5.74 -19.55 13.98
N ASP A 195 5.16 -18.45 14.43
CA ASP A 195 4.06 -17.75 13.74
C ASP A 195 4.57 -16.75 12.70
N MET A 196 5.84 -16.35 12.78
CA MET A 196 6.48 -15.46 11.82
C MET A 196 6.63 -16.15 10.45
N VAL A 197 6.45 -15.41 9.38
CA VAL A 197 6.49 -15.93 8.02
C VAL A 197 7.71 -15.46 7.22
N GLN A 198 8.22 -14.24 7.48
CA GLN A 198 9.37 -13.67 6.80
C GLN A 198 10.69 -14.13 7.43
N ARG A 199 11.76 -14.17 6.64
CA ARG A 199 13.11 -14.54 7.10
C ARG A 199 14.15 -13.42 7.04
N GLY A 200 13.73 -12.21 6.65
CA GLY A 200 14.61 -11.04 6.55
C GLY A 200 14.52 -10.33 5.21
N HIS A 201 15.26 -9.21 5.10
CA HIS A 201 15.20 -8.27 3.98
C HIS A 201 16.58 -8.10 3.34
N ASN A 202 16.96 -9.04 2.46
CA ASN A 202 18.28 -9.03 1.82
C ASN A 202 18.26 -8.21 0.53
N PHE A 203 17.71 -8.74 -0.56
CA PHE A 203 17.65 -8.06 -1.84
C PHE A 203 16.23 -7.98 -2.37
N VAL A 204 15.84 -6.82 -2.87
CA VAL A 204 14.54 -6.62 -3.51
C VAL A 204 14.68 -5.95 -4.87
N ILE A 205 13.90 -6.46 -5.82
CA ILE A 205 13.67 -5.83 -7.13
C ILE A 205 12.21 -5.37 -7.15
N VAL A 206 12.01 -4.06 -7.26
CA VAL A 206 10.67 -3.47 -7.32
C VAL A 206 10.30 -3.23 -8.79
N ASP A 207 9.31 -3.99 -9.28
CA ASP A 207 8.75 -3.75 -10.61
C ASP A 207 7.74 -2.60 -10.56
N GLU A 208 7.76 -1.75 -11.59
CA GLU A 208 7.03 -0.49 -11.61
C GLU A 208 7.32 0.37 -10.35
N VAL A 209 8.63 0.54 -10.09
CA VAL A 209 9.16 1.19 -8.87
C VAL A 209 8.57 2.58 -8.61
N ASP A 210 8.26 3.33 -9.64
CA ASP A 210 7.61 4.64 -9.55
C ASP A 210 6.16 4.57 -9.03
N SER A 211 5.43 3.50 -9.35
CA SER A 211 4.10 3.29 -8.77
C SER A 211 4.18 3.00 -7.27
N ILE A 212 5.04 2.08 -6.90
CA ILE A 212 5.12 1.58 -5.53
C ILE A 212 5.77 2.60 -4.60
N LEU A 213 6.92 3.17 -5.00
CA LEU A 213 7.72 4.03 -4.13
C LEU A 213 7.35 5.53 -4.20
N ILE A 214 6.58 5.95 -5.21
CA ILE A 214 6.13 7.34 -5.35
C ILE A 214 4.61 7.44 -5.18
N ASP A 215 3.82 6.77 -6.04
CA ASP A 215 2.36 6.95 -6.04
C ASP A 215 1.71 6.37 -4.78
N GLU A 216 1.96 5.10 -4.48
CA GLU A 216 1.38 4.41 -3.33
C GLU A 216 2.04 4.82 -2.00
N ALA A 217 3.21 5.46 -2.04
CA ALA A 217 3.96 5.87 -0.85
C ALA A 217 3.41 7.14 -0.16
N ARG A 218 2.21 7.59 -0.49
CA ARG A 218 1.51 8.72 0.17
C ARG A 218 0.83 8.32 1.47
N THR A 219 0.41 7.06 1.58
CA THR A 219 -0.29 6.52 2.75
C THR A 219 0.49 5.36 3.35
N PRO A 220 0.59 5.27 4.68
CA PRO A 220 1.21 4.12 5.33
C PRO A 220 0.34 2.86 5.21
N LEU A 221 0.96 1.70 5.39
CA LEU A 221 0.26 0.46 5.65
C LEU A 221 -0.15 0.43 7.12
N ILE A 222 -1.40 0.07 7.39
CA ILE A 222 -1.96 0.08 8.74
C ILE A 222 -2.71 -1.23 8.99
N ILE A 223 -2.40 -1.89 10.10
CA ILE A 223 -3.24 -2.94 10.66
C ILE A 223 -4.08 -2.31 11.77
N SER A 224 -5.40 -2.41 11.66
CA SER A 224 -6.32 -1.87 12.64
C SER A 224 -7.15 -2.95 13.31
N GLY A 225 -7.45 -2.73 14.60
CA GLY A 225 -8.38 -3.51 15.39
C GLY A 225 -9.65 -2.73 15.69
N LYS A 226 -10.59 -3.35 16.40
CA LYS A 226 -11.81 -2.67 16.86
C LYS A 226 -11.45 -1.64 17.93
N GLY A 227 -11.81 -0.38 17.70
CA GLY A 227 -11.76 0.70 18.67
C GLY A 227 -13.09 0.88 19.43
N GLU A 228 -13.21 1.97 20.14
CA GLU A 228 -14.41 2.33 20.88
C GLU A 228 -15.55 2.75 19.94
N GLU A 229 -16.81 2.59 20.39
CA GLU A 229 -17.99 2.92 19.59
C GLU A 229 -18.32 4.41 19.66
N SER A 230 -18.04 5.17 18.59
CA SER A 230 -18.47 6.57 18.47
C SER A 230 -19.40 6.85 17.27
N THR A 231 -20.08 5.82 16.77
CA THR A 231 -20.89 5.86 15.54
C THR A 231 -21.92 6.99 15.50
N LYS A 232 -22.56 7.32 16.64
CA LYS A 232 -23.60 8.36 16.74
C LYS A 232 -23.07 9.78 16.49
N LEU A 233 -21.83 10.07 16.89
CA LEU A 233 -21.26 11.40 16.68
C LEU A 233 -21.01 11.68 15.21
N TYR A 234 -20.61 10.68 14.41
CA TYR A 234 -20.46 10.82 12.96
C TYR A 234 -21.78 11.15 12.26
N GLU A 235 -22.87 10.47 12.63
CA GLU A 235 -24.20 10.75 12.08
C GLU A 235 -24.69 12.15 12.46
N MET A 236 -24.48 12.55 13.73
CA MET A 236 -24.85 13.89 14.20
C MET A 236 -24.05 14.99 13.54
N ALA A 237 -22.73 14.80 13.38
CA ALA A 237 -21.85 15.75 12.71
C ALA A 237 -22.19 15.87 11.22
N ASP A 238 -22.47 14.75 10.55
CA ASP A 238 -22.89 14.74 9.16
C ASP A 238 -24.21 15.48 8.95
N PHE A 239 -25.21 15.20 9.79
CA PHE A 239 -26.52 15.90 9.75
C PHE A 239 -26.36 17.41 9.98
N PHE A 240 -25.52 17.81 10.93
CA PHE A 240 -25.20 19.19 11.18
C PHE A 240 -24.56 19.87 9.97
N VAL A 241 -23.51 19.30 9.43
CA VAL A 241 -22.78 19.86 8.27
C VAL A 241 -23.65 19.90 7.01
N ALA A 242 -24.57 18.95 6.84
CA ALA A 242 -25.55 18.96 5.74
C ALA A 242 -26.43 20.21 5.73
N GLY A 243 -26.71 20.81 6.91
CA GLY A 243 -27.49 22.03 7.07
C GLY A 243 -26.69 23.33 6.89
N LEU A 244 -25.37 23.26 6.73
CA LEU A 244 -24.52 24.46 6.62
C LEU A 244 -24.40 24.97 5.18
N ARG A 245 -24.26 26.29 5.03
CA ARG A 245 -23.98 26.94 3.73
C ARG A 245 -22.51 26.81 3.38
N LYS A 246 -22.24 26.11 2.28
CA LYS A 246 -20.89 25.86 1.76
C LYS A 246 -20.50 26.91 0.71
N LYS A 247 -19.25 27.37 0.77
CA LYS A 247 -18.61 28.12 -0.32
C LYS A 247 -17.33 27.40 -0.75
N VAL A 248 -17.09 27.29 -2.06
CA VAL A 248 -15.91 26.61 -2.61
C VAL A 248 -15.03 27.67 -3.25
N PHE A 249 -13.75 27.62 -2.96
CA PHE A 249 -12.72 28.46 -3.54
C PHE A 249 -11.69 27.57 -4.27
N ALA A 250 -11.20 28.04 -5.41
CA ALA A 250 -10.10 27.36 -6.10
C ALA A 250 -8.81 27.49 -5.30
N THR A 251 -8.60 28.62 -4.66
CA THR A 251 -7.52 28.88 -3.69
C THR A 251 -7.96 29.99 -2.75
N THR A 252 -7.61 29.85 -1.48
CA THR A 252 -7.76 30.92 -0.51
C THR A 252 -6.40 31.56 -0.29
N ASP A 253 -6.18 32.74 -0.87
CA ASP A 253 -5.07 33.58 -0.42
C ASP A 253 -5.43 34.12 0.98
N GLU A 254 -4.48 34.14 1.91
CA GLU A 254 -4.68 34.63 3.30
C GLU A 254 -5.20 36.07 3.36
N LYS A 255 -5.10 36.82 2.25
CA LYS A 255 -5.60 38.21 2.13
C LYS A 255 -7.09 38.31 1.83
N GLU A 256 -7.77 37.24 1.38
CA GLU A 256 -9.19 37.26 1.02
C GLU A 256 -10.10 36.66 2.09
N ILE A 257 -9.54 36.08 3.16
CA ILE A 257 -10.31 35.62 4.32
C ILE A 257 -10.64 36.84 5.18
N GLN A 258 -11.54 37.68 4.69
CA GLN A 258 -12.15 38.73 5.52
C GLN A 258 -13.25 38.10 6.37
N ASP A 259 -13.42 38.64 7.57
CA ASP A 259 -14.44 38.20 8.59
C ASP A 259 -15.89 38.19 8.13
N ASP A 260 -16.18 38.60 6.90
CA ASP A 260 -17.51 38.79 6.29
C ASP A 260 -17.86 37.78 5.18
N LEU A 261 -17.41 36.53 5.28
CA LEU A 261 -17.86 35.50 4.35
C LEU A 261 -19.30 35.08 4.63
N ASP A 262 -20.22 35.32 3.69
CA ASP A 262 -21.62 34.86 3.77
C ASP A 262 -21.73 33.33 3.52
N CYS A 263 -21.01 32.56 4.33
CA CYS A 263 -21.06 31.10 4.38
C CYS A 263 -20.74 30.59 5.78
N ASP A 264 -21.12 29.37 6.08
CA ASP A 264 -20.90 28.74 7.37
C ASP A 264 -19.60 27.92 7.39
N TYR A 265 -19.21 27.37 6.23
CA TYR A 265 -17.87 26.79 6.02
C TYR A 265 -17.42 26.98 4.59
N TYR A 266 -16.13 26.95 4.40
CA TYR A 266 -15.52 27.03 3.09
C TYR A 266 -14.62 25.85 2.80
N VAL A 267 -14.48 25.55 1.51
CA VAL A 267 -13.62 24.47 0.97
C VAL A 267 -12.60 25.10 0.03
N ASP A 268 -11.34 24.85 0.28
CA ASP A 268 -10.25 25.16 -0.63
C ASP A 268 -9.94 23.91 -1.46
N GLU A 269 -10.27 23.92 -2.75
CA GLU A 269 -10.04 22.79 -3.65
C GLU A 269 -8.55 22.53 -3.88
N LYS A 270 -7.72 23.58 -3.94
CA LYS A 270 -6.29 23.46 -4.17
C LYS A 270 -5.56 22.82 -2.99
N SER A 271 -5.90 23.21 -1.76
CA SER A 271 -5.31 22.64 -0.55
C SER A 271 -6.02 21.38 -0.07
N ARG A 272 -7.20 21.04 -0.63
CA ARG A 272 -8.08 19.96 -0.18
C ARG A 272 -8.42 20.08 1.32
N THR A 273 -8.74 21.31 1.76
CA THR A 273 -9.09 21.59 3.15
C THR A 273 -10.50 22.17 3.26
N ALA A 274 -11.15 21.94 4.39
CA ALA A 274 -12.44 22.52 4.72
C ALA A 274 -12.38 23.11 6.13
N SER A 275 -12.92 24.31 6.32
CA SER A 275 -12.84 25.02 7.60
C SER A 275 -14.15 25.77 7.90
N LEU A 276 -14.55 25.79 9.18
CA LEU A 276 -15.66 26.58 9.64
C LEU A 276 -15.32 28.09 9.62
N THR A 277 -16.31 28.91 9.33
CA THR A 277 -16.26 30.35 9.57
C THR A 277 -16.73 30.65 11.01
N ALA A 278 -16.59 31.89 11.45
CA ALA A 278 -17.13 32.34 12.74
C ALA A 278 -18.65 32.05 12.87
N SER A 279 -19.41 32.23 11.78
CA SER A 279 -20.83 31.85 11.70
C SER A 279 -21.06 30.35 11.89
N GLY A 280 -20.21 29.56 11.26
CA GLY A 280 -20.26 28.08 11.38
C GLY A 280 -19.94 27.58 12.78
N ILE A 281 -18.93 28.17 13.43
CA ILE A 281 -18.57 27.86 14.83
C ILE A 281 -19.72 28.17 15.77
N ALA A 282 -20.29 29.36 15.69
CA ALA A 282 -21.43 29.76 16.54
C ALA A 282 -22.65 28.84 16.34
N LYS A 283 -22.89 28.36 15.12
CA LYS A 283 -23.94 27.37 14.84
C LYS A 283 -23.61 26.00 15.43
N ALA A 284 -22.36 25.58 15.37
CA ALA A 284 -21.91 24.32 15.95
C ALA A 284 -22.06 24.31 17.47
N GLU A 285 -21.60 25.37 18.14
CA GLU A 285 -21.72 25.56 19.58
C GLU A 285 -23.17 25.50 20.03
N LYS A 286 -24.07 26.23 19.32
CA LYS A 286 -25.50 26.21 19.59
C LYS A 286 -26.16 24.85 19.35
N TYR A 287 -25.77 24.15 18.26
CA TYR A 287 -26.35 22.85 17.88
C TYR A 287 -25.98 21.74 18.86
N PHE A 288 -24.71 21.70 19.26
CA PHE A 288 -24.20 20.68 20.17
C PHE A 288 -24.27 21.07 21.64
N GLY A 289 -24.64 22.33 21.94
CA GLY A 289 -24.83 22.81 23.31
C GLY A 289 -23.54 23.00 24.09
N VAL A 290 -22.44 23.33 23.40
CA VAL A 290 -21.12 23.61 23.97
C VAL A 290 -20.87 25.12 24.03
N GLU A 291 -20.14 25.61 25.05
CA GLU A 291 -19.86 27.04 25.20
C GLU A 291 -18.75 27.51 24.27
N ASN A 292 -17.73 26.65 24.03
CA ASN A 292 -16.60 26.96 23.16
C ASN A 292 -16.14 25.68 22.46
N LEU A 293 -16.25 25.64 21.14
CA LEU A 293 -15.84 24.48 20.33
C LEU A 293 -14.32 24.23 20.36
N ALA A 294 -13.52 25.27 20.67
CA ALA A 294 -12.06 25.18 20.70
C ALA A 294 -11.50 24.66 22.04
N ASP A 295 -12.34 24.43 23.04
CA ASP A 295 -11.87 23.88 24.32
C ASP A 295 -11.38 22.44 24.19
N VAL A 296 -10.41 22.09 25.03
CA VAL A 296 -9.78 20.74 25.03
C VAL A 296 -10.82 19.63 25.21
N GLU A 297 -11.85 19.86 26.02
CA GLU A 297 -12.95 18.92 26.26
C GLU A 297 -13.80 18.66 25.00
N ASN A 298 -13.82 19.60 24.06
CA ASN A 298 -14.62 19.54 22.83
C ASN A 298 -13.79 19.11 21.60
N THR A 299 -12.52 18.70 21.79
CA THR A 299 -11.61 18.31 20.70
C THR A 299 -12.19 17.17 19.87
N THR A 300 -12.76 16.15 20.50
CA THR A 300 -13.40 15.01 19.83
C THR A 300 -14.58 15.48 18.94
N LEU A 301 -15.42 16.36 19.44
CA LEU A 301 -16.55 16.91 18.69
C LEU A 301 -16.06 17.74 17.49
N SER A 302 -15.08 18.59 17.71
CA SER A 302 -14.44 19.40 16.66
C SER A 302 -13.83 18.51 15.56
N HIS A 303 -13.19 17.41 15.94
CA HIS A 303 -12.67 16.42 15.03
C HIS A 303 -13.78 15.82 14.14
N HIS A 304 -14.87 15.33 14.72
CA HIS A 304 -16.00 14.76 13.96
C HIS A 304 -16.63 15.76 12.99
N ILE A 305 -16.79 17.01 13.38
CA ILE A 305 -17.29 18.08 12.51
C ILE A 305 -16.33 18.30 11.35
N ASN A 306 -15.03 18.36 11.60
CA ASN A 306 -14.01 18.52 10.57
C ASN A 306 -14.00 17.36 9.57
N GLN A 307 -14.16 16.12 10.04
CA GLN A 307 -14.23 14.95 9.14
C GLN A 307 -15.53 14.97 8.32
N ALA A 308 -16.65 15.36 8.91
CA ALA A 308 -17.91 15.52 8.16
C ALA A 308 -17.81 16.61 7.08
N MET A 309 -17.14 17.74 7.38
CA MET A 309 -16.88 18.79 6.37
C MET A 309 -15.98 18.29 5.23
N LYS A 310 -14.92 17.53 5.54
CA LYS A 310 -14.06 16.91 4.52
C LYS A 310 -14.86 15.93 3.65
N ALA A 311 -15.66 15.07 4.28
CA ALA A 311 -16.49 14.09 3.56
C ALA A 311 -17.48 14.75 2.61
N ARG A 312 -18.16 15.83 3.02
CA ARG A 312 -19.16 16.54 2.21
C ARG A 312 -18.58 17.61 1.28
N GLY A 313 -17.46 18.20 1.68
CA GLY A 313 -16.82 19.30 0.94
C GLY A 313 -15.87 18.83 -0.13
N ILE A 314 -15.06 17.82 0.16
CA ILE A 314 -13.90 17.42 -0.65
C ILE A 314 -14.14 16.07 -1.31
N MET A 315 -14.62 15.05 -0.56
CA MET A 315 -14.71 13.68 -1.07
C MET A 315 -15.91 13.52 -2.02
N LYS A 316 -15.62 13.06 -3.24
CA LYS A 316 -16.61 12.91 -4.32
C LYS A 316 -16.87 11.43 -4.60
N ARG A 317 -18.15 11.06 -4.63
CA ARG A 317 -18.57 9.72 -5.03
C ARG A 317 -18.24 9.45 -6.50
N ASP A 318 -17.87 8.23 -6.83
CA ASP A 318 -17.43 7.75 -8.14
C ASP A 318 -16.09 8.36 -8.63
N ILE A 319 -15.42 9.16 -7.77
CA ILE A 319 -14.08 9.69 -8.00
C ILE A 319 -13.14 9.20 -6.90
N ASP A 320 -13.36 9.59 -5.64
CA ASP A 320 -12.52 9.21 -4.50
C ASP A 320 -12.98 7.88 -3.88
N TYR A 321 -14.25 7.54 -3.98
CA TYR A 321 -14.84 6.29 -3.47
C TYR A 321 -16.07 5.88 -4.26
N VAL A 322 -16.43 4.59 -4.18
CA VAL A 322 -17.71 4.06 -4.67
C VAL A 322 -18.49 3.42 -3.51
N VAL A 323 -19.82 3.35 -3.66
CA VAL A 323 -20.68 2.59 -2.75
C VAL A 323 -21.16 1.32 -3.46
N LYS A 324 -20.75 0.16 -2.95
CA LYS A 324 -21.12 -1.15 -3.48
C LYS A 324 -21.51 -2.07 -2.33
N ASP A 325 -22.63 -2.78 -2.48
CA ASP A 325 -23.15 -3.75 -1.49
C ASP A 325 -23.30 -3.16 -0.07
N GLY A 326 -23.68 -1.87 0.02
CA GLY A 326 -23.84 -1.15 1.29
C GLY A 326 -22.53 -0.80 2.00
N GLN A 327 -21.41 -0.83 1.30
CA GLN A 327 -20.09 -0.47 1.81
C GLN A 327 -19.44 0.62 0.96
N VAL A 328 -18.70 1.50 1.62
CA VAL A 328 -17.83 2.48 0.98
C VAL A 328 -16.51 1.79 0.62
N ILE A 329 -16.11 1.86 -0.64
CA ILE A 329 -14.85 1.29 -1.14
C ILE A 329 -14.03 2.42 -1.75
N ILE A 330 -12.79 2.55 -1.33
CA ILE A 330 -11.87 3.58 -1.83
C ILE A 330 -11.54 3.30 -3.29
N VAL A 331 -11.49 4.35 -4.10
CA VAL A 331 -10.93 4.33 -5.45
C VAL A 331 -9.52 4.90 -5.39
N ASP A 332 -8.55 4.15 -5.86
CA ASP A 332 -7.17 4.63 -5.95
C ASP A 332 -7.08 5.80 -6.93
N GLU A 333 -6.57 6.93 -6.47
CA GLU A 333 -6.47 8.16 -7.26
C GLU A 333 -5.56 7.98 -8.49
N PHE A 334 -4.60 7.05 -8.43
CA PHE A 334 -3.58 6.88 -9.48
C PHE A 334 -3.97 5.85 -10.52
N ASN A 335 -4.46 4.70 -10.09
CA ASN A 335 -4.79 3.60 -10.99
C ASN A 335 -6.29 3.41 -11.19
N GLY A 336 -7.14 4.14 -10.45
CA GLY A 336 -8.59 4.07 -10.53
C GLY A 336 -9.15 2.71 -10.08
N ARG A 337 -8.38 1.89 -9.36
CA ARG A 337 -8.80 0.56 -8.89
C ARG A 337 -9.54 0.65 -7.57
N LEU A 338 -10.44 -0.30 -7.35
CA LEU A 338 -11.13 -0.44 -6.08
C LEU A 338 -10.21 -1.08 -5.04
N MET A 339 -10.01 -0.39 -3.93
CA MET A 339 -9.16 -0.83 -2.83
C MET A 339 -10.00 -1.53 -1.76
N TYR A 340 -10.29 -2.80 -1.96
CA TYR A 340 -11.05 -3.60 -1.00
C TYR A 340 -10.29 -3.78 0.31
N GLY A 341 -11.02 -3.68 1.44
CA GLY A 341 -10.45 -3.84 2.78
C GLY A 341 -9.65 -2.64 3.29
N ARG A 342 -9.40 -1.63 2.48
CA ARG A 342 -8.78 -0.37 2.92
C ARG A 342 -9.83 0.64 3.37
N ARG A 343 -9.45 1.47 4.34
CA ARG A 343 -10.30 2.54 4.88
C ARG A 343 -9.50 3.84 4.97
N TYR A 344 -10.17 4.97 4.84
CA TYR A 344 -9.56 6.27 5.14
C TYR A 344 -9.32 6.38 6.65
N ASN A 345 -8.23 7.01 7.02
CA ASN A 345 -7.81 7.19 8.40
C ASN A 345 -8.58 8.32 9.11
N GLU A 346 -8.35 8.45 10.40
CA GLU A 346 -8.82 9.58 11.23
C GLU A 346 -10.34 9.76 11.20
N GLY A 347 -11.12 8.71 11.08
CA GLY A 347 -12.58 8.79 11.05
C GLY A 347 -13.18 9.31 9.74
N LEU A 348 -12.38 9.66 8.73
CA LEU A 348 -12.91 10.14 7.44
C LEU A 348 -13.76 9.08 6.75
N HIS A 349 -13.39 7.79 6.86
CA HIS A 349 -14.18 6.71 6.27
C HIS A 349 -15.57 6.62 6.89
N GLN A 350 -15.67 6.72 8.22
CA GLN A 350 -16.92 6.75 8.97
C GLN A 350 -17.76 7.98 8.62
N ALA A 351 -17.11 9.13 8.43
CA ALA A 351 -17.79 10.34 7.99
C ALA A 351 -18.37 10.21 6.57
N ILE A 352 -17.68 9.46 5.68
CA ILE A 352 -18.20 9.14 4.33
C ILE A 352 -19.33 8.11 4.44
N GLU A 353 -19.21 7.09 5.29
CA GLU A 353 -20.28 6.13 5.57
C GLU A 353 -21.54 6.84 6.06
N ALA A 354 -21.41 7.79 6.99
CA ALA A 354 -22.51 8.63 7.47
C ALA A 354 -23.12 9.49 6.34
N LYS A 355 -22.28 10.15 5.53
CA LYS A 355 -22.71 10.94 4.38
C LYS A 355 -23.53 10.15 3.37
N GLU A 356 -23.15 8.90 3.10
CA GLU A 356 -23.83 8.01 2.13
C GLU A 356 -25.00 7.23 2.74
N GLY A 357 -25.23 7.38 4.06
CA GLY A 357 -26.30 6.71 4.79
C GLY A 357 -26.14 5.19 4.84
N VAL A 358 -24.93 4.68 4.74
CA VAL A 358 -24.61 3.27 4.97
C VAL A 358 -24.30 3.03 6.45
N ASN A 359 -24.19 1.78 6.86
CA ASN A 359 -23.90 1.46 8.26
C ASN A 359 -22.51 2.01 8.65
N VAL A 360 -22.46 2.93 9.60
CA VAL A 360 -21.22 3.48 10.12
C VAL A 360 -20.55 2.44 11.01
N ALA A 361 -19.37 1.98 10.63
CA ALA A 361 -18.63 1.02 11.42
C ALA A 361 -17.95 1.71 12.62
N SER A 362 -17.64 0.93 13.68
CA SER A 362 -16.87 1.41 14.82
C SER A 362 -15.52 2.01 14.40
N GLU A 363 -15.01 2.97 15.15
CA GLU A 363 -13.64 3.44 14.96
C GLU A 363 -12.65 2.28 15.05
N ASN A 364 -11.59 2.37 14.31
CA ASN A 364 -10.53 1.38 14.33
C ASN A 364 -9.34 1.95 15.11
N LYS A 365 -8.85 1.18 16.07
CA LYS A 365 -7.58 1.47 16.76
C LYS A 365 -6.42 0.96 15.90
N THR A 366 -5.39 1.79 15.71
CA THR A 366 -4.18 1.39 14.96
C THR A 366 -3.35 0.41 15.80
N LEU A 367 -3.19 -0.81 15.31
CA LEU A 367 -2.38 -1.84 15.97
C LEU A 367 -0.92 -1.80 15.54
N ALA A 368 -0.68 -1.59 14.26
CA ALA A 368 0.66 -1.47 13.68
C ALA A 368 0.62 -0.65 12.39
N THR A 369 1.67 0.08 12.13
CA THR A 369 1.81 0.91 10.93
C THR A 369 3.25 0.95 10.43
N ILE A 370 3.42 1.07 9.12
CA ILE A 370 4.71 1.36 8.47
C ILE A 370 4.47 2.06 7.14
N THR A 371 5.33 3.02 6.79
CA THR A 371 5.32 3.61 5.44
C THR A 371 6.08 2.71 4.46
N PHE A 372 5.72 2.75 3.17
CA PHE A 372 6.47 2.04 2.13
C PHE A 372 7.93 2.48 2.10
N GLN A 373 8.20 3.76 2.32
CA GLN A 373 9.55 4.29 2.38
C GLN A 373 10.40 3.56 3.43
N ASN A 374 9.90 3.44 4.65
CA ASN A 374 10.63 2.77 5.73
C ASN A 374 10.66 1.24 5.55
N LEU A 375 9.62 0.63 4.98
CA LEU A 375 9.61 -0.80 4.66
C LEU A 375 10.74 -1.16 3.67
N PHE A 376 10.83 -0.47 2.54
CA PHE A 376 11.84 -0.78 1.53
C PHE A 376 13.26 -0.40 1.93
N ARG A 377 13.43 0.51 2.88
CA ARG A 377 14.74 0.83 3.50
C ARG A 377 15.28 -0.27 4.42
N LEU A 378 14.47 -1.25 4.80
CA LEU A 378 14.92 -2.41 5.57
C LEU A 378 15.81 -3.35 4.76
N TYR A 379 15.72 -3.33 3.43
CA TYR A 379 16.52 -4.18 2.57
C TYR A 379 17.98 -3.76 2.55
N LYS A 380 18.89 -4.73 2.63
CA LYS A 380 20.34 -4.49 2.46
C LYS A 380 20.65 -3.92 1.08
N LYS A 381 19.90 -4.39 0.05
CA LYS A 381 20.00 -3.91 -1.33
C LYS A 381 18.62 -3.74 -1.94
N LEU A 382 18.33 -2.53 -2.40
CA LEU A 382 17.08 -2.15 -3.08
C LEU A 382 17.41 -1.81 -4.53
N SER A 383 16.63 -2.32 -5.46
CA SER A 383 16.67 -1.94 -6.88
C SER A 383 15.25 -1.84 -7.43
N GLY A 384 15.12 -1.18 -8.57
CA GLY A 384 13.82 -1.01 -9.19
C GLY A 384 13.89 -0.87 -10.69
N MET A 385 12.77 -1.12 -11.35
CA MET A 385 12.63 -0.95 -12.80
C MET A 385 11.30 -0.31 -13.15
N THR A 386 11.31 0.59 -14.13
CA THR A 386 10.14 1.24 -14.68
C THR A 386 10.46 1.85 -16.04
N GLY A 387 9.46 2.37 -16.75
CA GLY A 387 9.64 3.11 -18.01
C GLY A 387 9.79 4.62 -17.83
N THR A 388 9.67 5.15 -16.62
CA THR A 388 9.42 6.59 -16.37
C THR A 388 9.95 7.09 -15.02
N ALA A 389 11.14 6.71 -14.61
CA ALA A 389 11.68 7.13 -13.29
C ALA A 389 12.38 8.50 -13.32
N LEU A 390 12.97 8.89 -14.46
CA LEU A 390 13.89 10.04 -14.55
C LEU A 390 13.26 11.37 -14.14
N THR A 391 11.95 11.53 -14.27
CA THR A 391 11.23 12.73 -13.84
C THR A 391 11.23 12.91 -12.33
N GLU A 392 11.42 11.84 -11.57
CA GLU A 392 11.39 11.78 -10.11
C GLU A 392 12.79 11.45 -9.51
N GLU A 393 13.88 11.68 -10.27
CA GLU A 393 15.26 11.35 -9.86
C GLU A 393 15.63 12.00 -8.51
N GLU A 394 15.23 13.24 -8.27
CA GLU A 394 15.43 13.93 -7.00
C GLU A 394 14.81 13.18 -5.81
N GLU A 395 13.60 12.70 -5.97
CA GLU A 395 12.87 12.00 -4.91
C GLU A 395 13.47 10.62 -4.65
N PHE A 396 13.77 9.84 -5.68
CA PHE A 396 14.43 8.54 -5.53
C PHE A 396 15.78 8.66 -4.84
N SER A 397 16.56 9.69 -5.19
CA SER A 397 17.84 9.96 -4.55
C SER A 397 17.69 10.41 -3.09
N ALA A 398 16.80 11.36 -2.81
CA ALA A 398 16.66 11.96 -1.48
C ALA A 398 16.03 10.99 -0.46
N ILE A 399 15.05 10.18 -0.88
CA ILE A 399 14.29 9.29 0.02
C ILE A 399 14.93 7.91 0.11
N TYR A 400 15.28 7.30 -1.01
CA TYR A 400 15.70 5.90 -1.09
C TYR A 400 17.20 5.70 -1.36
N ASN A 401 17.94 6.78 -1.58
CA ASN A 401 19.33 6.74 -2.01
C ASN A 401 19.54 5.91 -3.29
N LEU A 402 18.53 5.94 -4.18
CA LEU A 402 18.55 5.25 -5.47
C LEU A 402 18.91 6.23 -6.59
N ASP A 403 19.77 5.80 -7.48
CA ASP A 403 20.09 6.52 -8.68
C ASP A 403 19.47 5.83 -9.91
N ILE A 404 19.27 6.58 -10.99
CA ILE A 404 18.55 6.12 -12.17
C ILE A 404 19.53 6.02 -13.35
N VAL A 405 19.48 4.90 -14.05
CA VAL A 405 20.18 4.71 -15.33
C VAL A 405 19.15 4.46 -16.42
N GLU A 406 19.08 5.37 -17.38
CA GLU A 406 18.28 5.19 -18.59
C GLU A 406 18.95 4.19 -19.52
N ILE A 407 18.28 3.06 -19.77
CA ILE A 407 18.78 1.98 -20.63
C ILE A 407 18.31 2.26 -22.07
N PRO A 408 19.21 2.18 -23.08
CA PRO A 408 18.81 2.37 -24.46
C PRO A 408 17.82 1.29 -24.90
N THR A 409 16.91 1.62 -25.81
CA THR A 409 15.95 0.69 -26.40
C THR A 409 16.63 -0.28 -27.36
N ASN A 410 16.13 -1.52 -27.43
CA ASN A 410 16.65 -2.54 -28.35
C ASN A 410 16.48 -2.13 -29.81
N LYS A 411 15.35 -1.52 -30.17
CA LYS A 411 15.09 -0.91 -31.47
C LYS A 411 14.80 0.58 -31.30
N PRO A 412 15.14 1.42 -32.28
CA PRO A 412 14.82 2.85 -32.21
C PRO A 412 13.31 3.10 -32.06
N VAL A 413 12.96 4.07 -31.21
CA VAL A 413 11.57 4.52 -31.08
C VAL A 413 11.24 5.41 -32.28
N ILE A 414 10.29 4.99 -33.12
CA ILE A 414 9.84 5.70 -34.31
C ILE A 414 8.46 6.38 -34.11
N ARG A 415 7.91 6.30 -32.89
CA ARG A 415 6.65 6.93 -32.49
C ARG A 415 6.72 8.45 -32.69
N ILE A 416 5.64 9.03 -33.17
CA ILE A 416 5.48 10.46 -33.36
C ILE A 416 4.67 11.05 -32.19
N ASP A 417 5.31 11.88 -31.39
CA ASP A 417 4.64 12.61 -30.31
C ASP A 417 4.26 14.01 -30.85
N HIS A 418 2.98 14.18 -31.17
CA HIS A 418 2.45 15.46 -31.66
C HIS A 418 2.39 16.50 -30.54
N HIS A 419 2.45 17.79 -30.92
CA HIS A 419 2.22 18.88 -29.98
C HIS A 419 0.81 18.79 -29.37
N ASP A 420 0.70 19.22 -28.13
CA ASP A 420 -0.60 19.35 -27.47
C ASP A 420 -1.48 20.35 -28.19
N VAL A 421 -2.78 20.15 -28.11
CA VAL A 421 -3.77 21.11 -28.65
C VAL A 421 -4.60 21.59 -27.45
N VAL A 422 -4.69 22.93 -27.31
CA VAL A 422 -5.38 23.53 -26.16
C VAL A 422 -6.64 24.22 -26.64
N TYR A 423 -7.74 24.01 -25.94
CA TYR A 423 -9.04 24.66 -26.20
C TYR A 423 -9.43 25.52 -25.00
N LYS A 424 -10.31 26.49 -25.26
CA LYS A 424 -10.83 27.38 -24.21
C LYS A 424 -11.70 26.58 -23.20
N THR A 425 -12.60 25.73 -23.72
CA THR A 425 -13.58 25.00 -22.93
C THR A 425 -13.41 23.47 -23.03
N GLU A 426 -13.90 22.73 -22.03
CA GLU A 426 -13.96 21.28 -22.11
C GLU A 426 -14.85 20.79 -23.26
N ALA A 427 -15.95 21.50 -23.54
CA ALA A 427 -16.86 21.14 -24.63
C ALA A 427 -16.17 21.18 -26.00
N GLY A 428 -15.40 22.26 -26.28
CA GLY A 428 -14.60 22.37 -27.48
C GLY A 428 -13.54 21.28 -27.59
N LYS A 429 -12.85 20.98 -26.49
CA LYS A 429 -11.87 19.90 -26.38
C LYS A 429 -12.49 18.54 -26.75
N PHE A 430 -13.64 18.16 -26.16
CA PHE A 430 -14.26 16.89 -26.46
C PHE A 430 -14.76 16.76 -27.88
N ARG A 431 -15.25 17.84 -28.50
CA ARG A 431 -15.59 17.84 -29.96
C ARG A 431 -14.37 17.50 -30.81
N ALA A 432 -13.22 18.12 -30.51
CA ALA A 432 -11.97 17.85 -31.23
C ALA A 432 -11.45 16.43 -31.02
N VAL A 433 -11.57 15.90 -29.79
CA VAL A 433 -11.22 14.50 -29.44
C VAL A 433 -12.05 13.53 -30.27
N ILE A 434 -13.37 13.74 -30.35
CA ILE A 434 -14.29 12.88 -31.12
C ILE A 434 -13.94 12.92 -32.62
N GLU A 435 -13.63 14.08 -33.14
CA GLU A 435 -13.24 14.22 -34.55
C GLU A 435 -11.92 13.50 -34.84
N GLN A 436 -10.94 13.58 -33.92
CA GLN A 436 -9.68 12.83 -34.06
C GLN A 436 -9.93 11.32 -34.03
N ILE A 437 -10.79 10.85 -33.13
CA ILE A 437 -11.15 9.42 -33.01
C ILE A 437 -11.81 8.94 -34.30
N LYS A 438 -12.75 9.72 -34.90
CA LYS A 438 -13.41 9.38 -36.16
C LYS A 438 -12.39 9.23 -37.29
N ARG A 439 -11.49 10.20 -37.44
CA ARG A 439 -10.43 10.17 -38.46
C ARG A 439 -9.55 8.94 -38.36
N CYS A 440 -9.16 8.58 -37.16
CA CYS A 440 -8.36 7.37 -36.91
C CYS A 440 -9.15 6.09 -37.22
N HIS A 441 -10.40 6.01 -36.74
CA HIS A 441 -11.28 4.88 -36.97
C HIS A 441 -11.55 4.64 -38.47
N GLU A 442 -11.83 5.68 -39.24
CA GLU A 442 -12.01 5.63 -40.70
C GLU A 442 -10.74 5.16 -41.42
N LYS A 443 -9.57 5.53 -40.92
CA LYS A 443 -8.26 5.08 -41.43
C LYS A 443 -7.94 3.65 -41.05
N GLY A 444 -8.70 3.04 -40.12
CA GLY A 444 -8.40 1.73 -39.52
C GLY A 444 -7.32 1.81 -38.44
N GLN A 445 -6.90 2.99 -38.01
CA GLN A 445 -5.91 3.16 -36.95
C GLN A 445 -6.55 2.97 -35.57
N PRO A 446 -6.07 2.03 -34.72
CA PRO A 446 -6.63 1.86 -33.38
C PRO A 446 -6.31 3.08 -32.49
N VAL A 447 -7.26 3.42 -31.62
CA VAL A 447 -7.17 4.57 -30.71
C VAL A 447 -7.35 4.14 -29.27
N LEU A 448 -6.40 4.53 -28.41
CA LEU A 448 -6.55 4.46 -26.96
C LEU A 448 -6.70 5.86 -26.38
N VAL A 449 -7.84 6.13 -25.77
CA VAL A 449 -8.14 7.41 -25.14
C VAL A 449 -7.93 7.31 -23.64
N GLY A 450 -6.98 8.09 -23.12
CA GLY A 450 -6.73 8.24 -21.69
C GLY A 450 -7.57 9.35 -21.07
N THR A 451 -8.33 9.03 -20.02
CA THR A 451 -9.10 9.98 -19.21
C THR A 451 -8.65 9.93 -17.75
N ILE A 452 -8.76 11.04 -17.02
CA ILE A 452 -8.33 11.09 -15.61
C ILE A 452 -9.37 10.56 -14.62
N SER A 453 -10.66 10.53 -15.00
CA SER A 453 -11.73 10.09 -14.10
C SER A 453 -12.74 9.18 -14.80
N ILE A 454 -13.46 8.40 -13.97
CA ILE A 454 -14.57 7.56 -14.45
C ILE A 454 -15.67 8.41 -15.07
N GLU A 455 -15.98 9.55 -14.47
CA GLU A 455 -17.00 10.49 -14.94
C GLU A 455 -16.70 10.98 -16.37
N LYS A 456 -15.45 11.41 -16.62
CA LYS A 456 -15.01 11.88 -17.95
C LYS A 456 -14.99 10.73 -18.97
N SER A 457 -14.65 9.52 -18.55
CA SER A 457 -14.73 8.34 -19.43
C SER A 457 -16.16 8.01 -19.83
N GLU A 458 -17.10 8.09 -18.89
CA GLU A 458 -18.52 7.87 -19.16
C GLU A 458 -19.14 9.00 -20.01
N LEU A 459 -18.74 10.26 -19.77
CA LEU A 459 -19.15 11.40 -20.58
C LEU A 459 -18.72 11.21 -22.05
N LEU A 460 -17.44 10.91 -22.26
CA LEU A 460 -16.91 10.68 -23.61
C LEU A 460 -17.59 9.48 -24.27
N SER A 461 -17.86 8.41 -23.53
CA SER A 461 -18.60 7.26 -24.04
C SER A 461 -20.02 7.63 -24.51
N LYS A 462 -20.75 8.46 -23.74
CA LYS A 462 -22.07 8.96 -24.12
C LYS A 462 -22.01 9.79 -25.42
N LEU A 463 -20.98 10.63 -25.54
CA LEU A 463 -20.78 11.47 -26.74
C LEU A 463 -20.46 10.59 -27.97
N LEU A 464 -19.54 9.63 -27.86
CA LEU A 464 -19.19 8.71 -28.96
C LEU A 464 -20.37 7.82 -29.39
N LYS A 465 -21.22 7.39 -28.44
CA LYS A 465 -22.46 6.67 -28.78
C LYS A 465 -23.43 7.50 -29.63
N ARG A 466 -23.57 8.80 -29.31
CA ARG A 466 -24.40 9.73 -30.12
C ARG A 466 -23.86 9.90 -31.54
N GLU A 467 -22.55 9.86 -31.69
CA GLU A 467 -21.87 9.99 -32.98
C GLU A 467 -21.73 8.66 -33.73
N GLY A 468 -22.25 7.56 -33.17
CA GLY A 468 -22.26 6.23 -33.80
C GLY A 468 -20.91 5.54 -33.87
N VAL A 469 -19.90 5.96 -33.10
CA VAL A 469 -18.57 5.34 -33.07
C VAL A 469 -18.56 4.14 -32.11
N PRO A 470 -18.31 2.90 -32.59
CA PRO A 470 -18.20 1.73 -31.73
C PRO A 470 -16.95 1.85 -30.86
N HIS A 471 -17.09 1.65 -29.56
CA HIS A 471 -15.99 1.77 -28.61
C HIS A 471 -16.18 0.89 -27.40
N THR A 472 -15.09 0.60 -26.69
CA THR A 472 -15.06 -0.13 -25.43
C THR A 472 -14.58 0.79 -24.31
N VAL A 473 -15.19 0.72 -23.13
CA VAL A 473 -14.81 1.53 -21.97
C VAL A 473 -14.18 0.62 -20.93
N LEU A 474 -13.02 1.01 -20.45
CA LEU A 474 -12.28 0.37 -19.38
C LEU A 474 -12.14 1.34 -18.22
N ASN A 475 -12.82 1.04 -17.11
CA ASN A 475 -12.75 1.80 -15.88
C ASN A 475 -12.85 0.85 -14.66
N ALA A 476 -12.70 1.37 -13.45
CA ALA A 476 -12.71 0.59 -12.21
C ALA A 476 -13.98 -0.28 -12.00
N LYS A 477 -15.09 0.07 -12.65
CA LYS A 477 -16.33 -0.74 -12.57
C LYS A 477 -16.22 -2.08 -13.32
N HIS A 478 -15.24 -2.22 -14.23
CA HIS A 478 -15.03 -3.38 -15.10
C HIS A 478 -13.64 -4.01 -14.97
N HIS A 479 -13.01 -3.87 -13.83
CA HIS A 479 -11.61 -4.28 -13.62
C HIS A 479 -11.36 -5.79 -13.83
N GLU A 480 -12.34 -6.67 -13.60
CA GLU A 480 -12.21 -8.11 -13.81
C GLU A 480 -11.93 -8.47 -15.27
N ARG A 481 -12.35 -7.60 -16.21
CA ARG A 481 -12.13 -7.77 -17.65
C ARG A 481 -11.05 -6.85 -18.22
N GLU A 482 -10.31 -6.20 -17.35
CA GLU A 482 -9.31 -5.19 -17.73
C GLU A 482 -8.29 -5.74 -18.74
N ALA A 483 -7.64 -6.86 -18.39
CA ALA A 483 -6.63 -7.48 -19.24
C ALA A 483 -7.18 -7.89 -20.61
N GLU A 484 -8.43 -8.36 -20.65
CA GLU A 484 -9.13 -8.76 -21.87
C GLU A 484 -9.37 -7.57 -22.81
N ILE A 485 -9.84 -6.45 -22.26
CA ILE A 485 -10.16 -5.23 -23.03
C ILE A 485 -8.89 -4.58 -23.57
N VAL A 486 -7.86 -4.43 -22.72
CA VAL A 486 -6.59 -3.85 -23.11
C VAL A 486 -5.90 -4.68 -24.19
N ALA A 487 -5.97 -5.99 -24.08
CA ALA A 487 -5.39 -6.91 -25.07
C ALA A 487 -5.96 -6.69 -26.49
N GLN A 488 -7.21 -6.25 -26.60
CA GLN A 488 -7.88 -6.02 -27.90
C GLN A 488 -7.80 -4.55 -28.39
N ALA A 489 -7.24 -3.66 -27.59
CA ALA A 489 -7.15 -2.22 -27.95
C ALA A 489 -6.26 -1.96 -29.19
N GLY A 490 -5.40 -2.91 -29.58
CA GLY A 490 -4.54 -2.81 -30.77
C GLY A 490 -5.16 -3.33 -32.08
N LYS A 491 -6.43 -3.78 -32.09
CA LYS A 491 -7.11 -4.25 -33.29
C LYS A 491 -7.37 -3.13 -34.30
N LEU A 492 -7.50 -3.50 -35.56
CA LEU A 492 -7.78 -2.57 -36.66
C LEU A 492 -9.03 -1.72 -36.37
N GLY A 493 -8.87 -0.40 -36.33
CA GLY A 493 -9.97 0.54 -36.08
C GLY A 493 -10.59 0.47 -34.68
N ALA A 494 -10.01 -0.25 -33.72
CA ALA A 494 -10.52 -0.32 -32.34
C ALA A 494 -10.47 1.05 -31.66
N VAL A 495 -11.53 1.38 -30.90
CA VAL A 495 -11.56 2.57 -30.03
C VAL A 495 -11.76 2.12 -28.59
N THR A 496 -10.77 2.41 -27.75
CA THR A 496 -10.81 2.05 -26.33
C THR A 496 -10.66 3.30 -25.48
N ILE A 497 -11.61 3.55 -24.58
CA ILE A 497 -11.51 4.59 -23.56
C ILE A 497 -11.01 3.94 -22.28
N SER A 498 -9.93 4.43 -21.71
CA SER A 498 -9.35 3.91 -20.48
C SER A 498 -9.20 5.03 -19.46
N THR A 499 -9.65 4.80 -18.23
CA THR A 499 -9.24 5.66 -17.12
C THR A 499 -7.77 5.43 -16.81
N ASN A 500 -7.18 6.40 -16.13
CA ASN A 500 -5.77 6.47 -15.83
C ASN A 500 -5.20 5.11 -15.40
N LEU A 501 -4.09 4.71 -16.04
CA LEU A 501 -3.30 3.51 -15.73
C LEU A 501 -4.02 2.14 -15.79
N ALA A 502 -5.30 2.08 -16.13
CA ALA A 502 -5.95 0.81 -16.42
C ALA A 502 -5.14 0.05 -17.49
N GLY A 503 -4.87 -1.24 -17.25
CA GLY A 503 -4.00 -2.05 -18.11
C GLY A 503 -2.49 -1.83 -17.90
N ARG A 504 -2.04 -1.22 -16.81
CA ARG A 504 -0.61 -1.15 -16.44
C ARG A 504 -0.04 -2.57 -16.26
N GLY A 505 1.15 -2.82 -16.78
CA GLY A 505 1.74 -4.17 -16.80
C GLY A 505 1.20 -5.09 -17.89
N THR A 506 0.22 -4.63 -18.70
CA THR A 506 -0.32 -5.39 -19.85
C THR A 506 0.12 -4.73 -21.16
N ASP A 507 0.67 -5.52 -22.07
CA ASP A 507 1.10 -5.03 -23.37
C ASP A 507 -0.07 -4.95 -24.35
N ILE A 508 -0.15 -3.83 -25.11
CA ILE A 508 -1.08 -3.66 -26.23
C ILE A 508 -0.35 -4.10 -27.49
N MET A 509 -0.76 -5.23 -28.04
CA MET A 509 -0.19 -5.77 -29.26
C MET A 509 -0.99 -5.29 -30.48
N LEU A 510 -0.30 -4.84 -31.52
CA LEU A 510 -0.94 -4.45 -32.77
C LEU A 510 -1.59 -5.66 -33.43
N GLY A 511 -2.84 -5.49 -33.90
CA GLY A 511 -3.67 -6.56 -34.46
C GLY A 511 -4.50 -7.32 -33.39
N GLY A 512 -4.26 -7.10 -32.11
CA GLY A 512 -4.92 -7.75 -30.97
C GLY A 512 -4.08 -8.83 -30.30
N ASN A 513 -4.69 -9.55 -29.36
CA ASN A 513 -4.01 -10.59 -28.58
C ASN A 513 -4.57 -11.98 -28.94
N ALA A 514 -3.71 -12.83 -29.50
CA ALA A 514 -4.03 -14.21 -29.89
C ALA A 514 -4.40 -15.08 -28.69
N GLU A 515 -3.77 -14.87 -27.55
CA GLU A 515 -4.00 -15.59 -26.30
C GLU A 515 -5.42 -15.36 -25.80
N TYR A 516 -5.87 -14.11 -25.79
CA TYR A 516 -7.23 -13.77 -25.42
C TYR A 516 -8.27 -14.41 -26.34
N LEU A 517 -8.02 -14.40 -27.65
CA LEU A 517 -8.94 -15.04 -28.61
C LEU A 517 -9.01 -16.56 -28.41
N ALA A 518 -7.86 -17.19 -28.14
CA ALA A 518 -7.80 -18.62 -27.85
C ALA A 518 -8.57 -18.95 -26.55
N LEU A 519 -8.41 -18.20 -25.48
CA LEU A 519 -9.18 -18.37 -24.25
C LEU A 519 -10.68 -18.15 -24.45
N SER A 520 -11.06 -17.13 -25.21
CA SER A 520 -12.46 -16.86 -25.56
C SER A 520 -13.10 -18.00 -26.35
N GLU A 521 -12.32 -18.67 -27.21
CA GLU A 521 -12.77 -19.85 -27.94
C GLU A 521 -13.00 -21.05 -27.01
N LEU A 522 -12.10 -21.28 -26.03
CA LEU A 522 -12.28 -22.33 -25.03
C LEU A 522 -13.52 -22.08 -24.16
N ARG A 523 -13.78 -20.83 -23.77
CA ARG A 523 -15.02 -20.45 -23.06
C ARG A 523 -16.28 -20.75 -23.89
N LYS A 524 -16.25 -20.47 -25.18
CA LYS A 524 -17.36 -20.78 -26.08
C LYS A 524 -17.60 -22.28 -26.25
N LYS A 525 -16.61 -23.11 -25.97
CA LYS A 525 -16.74 -24.60 -25.93
C LYS A 525 -17.21 -25.11 -24.57
N GLU A 526 -17.64 -24.20 -23.68
CA GLU A 526 -18.16 -24.51 -22.34
C GLU A 526 -17.17 -25.28 -21.44
N ILE A 527 -15.87 -25.11 -21.67
CA ILE A 527 -14.83 -25.66 -20.80
C ILE A 527 -14.86 -24.92 -19.46
N PRO A 528 -14.79 -25.63 -18.31
CA PRO A 528 -14.77 -25.00 -17.00
C PRO A 528 -13.68 -23.94 -16.85
N GLU A 529 -13.99 -22.79 -16.22
CA GLU A 529 -13.04 -21.69 -16.03
C GLU A 529 -11.77 -22.11 -15.27
N GLU A 530 -11.89 -23.08 -14.37
CA GLU A 530 -10.75 -23.64 -13.64
C GLU A 530 -9.75 -24.33 -14.59
N LEU A 531 -10.25 -25.13 -15.53
CA LEU A 531 -9.43 -25.79 -16.55
C LEU A 531 -8.85 -24.79 -17.57
N ILE A 532 -9.61 -23.74 -17.89
CA ILE A 532 -9.12 -22.67 -18.77
C ILE A 532 -7.98 -21.90 -18.09
N ALA A 533 -8.11 -21.57 -16.80
CA ALA A 533 -7.08 -20.93 -16.02
C ALA A 533 -5.80 -21.77 -15.96
N GLU A 534 -5.94 -23.08 -15.72
CA GLU A 534 -4.83 -24.03 -15.71
C GLU A 534 -4.22 -24.26 -17.10
N ALA A 535 -5.01 -24.21 -18.16
CA ALA A 535 -4.51 -24.30 -19.54
C ALA A 535 -3.65 -23.09 -19.92
N ASN A 536 -4.00 -21.89 -19.42
CA ASN A 536 -3.25 -20.67 -19.64
C ASN A 536 -2.09 -20.49 -18.63
N SER A 537 -2.08 -21.26 -17.56
CA SER A 537 -1.04 -21.25 -16.55
C SER A 537 0.26 -21.82 -17.10
N TYR A 538 1.37 -21.26 -16.63
CA TYR A 538 2.71 -21.78 -16.89
C TYR A 538 3.14 -22.86 -15.89
N ALA A 539 2.30 -23.25 -14.95
CA ALA A 539 2.59 -24.28 -13.96
C ALA A 539 2.78 -25.65 -14.62
N GLU A 540 3.71 -26.45 -14.11
CA GLU A 540 3.90 -27.82 -14.57
C GLU A 540 2.77 -28.70 -14.05
N THR A 541 2.20 -29.54 -14.90
CA THR A 541 1.13 -30.47 -14.55
C THR A 541 1.28 -31.77 -15.31
N GLU A 542 0.87 -32.89 -14.67
CA GLU A 542 0.76 -34.21 -15.28
C GLU A 542 -0.71 -34.61 -15.48
N ASP A 543 -1.66 -33.75 -15.16
CA ASP A 543 -3.09 -34.01 -15.28
C ASP A 543 -3.49 -34.12 -16.77
N PRO A 544 -4.03 -35.28 -17.22
CA PRO A 544 -4.38 -35.49 -18.62
C PRO A 544 -5.46 -34.52 -19.15
N GLU A 545 -6.41 -34.09 -18.30
CA GLU A 545 -7.45 -33.14 -18.69
C GLU A 545 -6.85 -31.76 -18.95
N ILE A 546 -5.99 -31.30 -18.06
CA ILE A 546 -5.30 -30.02 -18.20
C ILE A 546 -4.42 -30.05 -19.43
N LEU A 547 -3.66 -31.13 -19.65
CA LEU A 547 -2.79 -31.30 -20.83
C LEU A 547 -3.59 -31.28 -22.14
N ALA A 548 -4.74 -31.92 -22.18
CA ALA A 548 -5.62 -31.90 -23.35
C ALA A 548 -6.15 -30.50 -23.67
N VAL A 549 -6.57 -29.75 -22.66
CA VAL A 549 -7.01 -28.37 -22.83
C VAL A 549 -5.87 -27.44 -23.21
N ARG A 550 -4.67 -27.65 -22.67
CA ARG A 550 -3.43 -26.93 -23.09
C ARG A 550 -3.10 -27.13 -24.55
N GLU A 551 -3.24 -28.37 -25.05
CA GLU A 551 -2.98 -28.66 -26.47
C GLU A 551 -4.01 -27.95 -27.36
N GLN A 552 -5.30 -27.98 -26.98
CA GLN A 552 -6.34 -27.21 -27.68
C GLN A 552 -6.06 -25.71 -27.66
N PHE A 553 -5.61 -25.19 -26.52
CA PHE A 553 -5.22 -23.79 -26.36
C PHE A 553 -4.05 -23.44 -27.29
N LYS A 554 -2.98 -24.25 -27.32
CA LYS A 554 -1.83 -24.05 -28.21
C LYS A 554 -2.21 -24.04 -29.69
N GLN A 555 -3.09 -24.95 -30.11
CA GLN A 555 -3.55 -25.02 -31.51
C GLN A 555 -4.38 -23.79 -31.86
N SER A 556 -5.31 -23.38 -30.98
CA SER A 556 -6.11 -22.17 -31.16
C SER A 556 -5.23 -20.92 -31.17
N LEU A 557 -4.25 -20.84 -30.27
CA LEU A 557 -3.28 -19.75 -30.19
C LEU A 557 -2.46 -19.60 -31.47
N ALA A 558 -1.94 -20.71 -32.01
CA ALA A 558 -1.15 -20.71 -33.24
C ALA A 558 -1.96 -20.23 -34.45
N ARG A 559 -3.24 -20.64 -34.56
CA ARG A 559 -4.14 -20.19 -35.61
C ARG A 559 -4.43 -18.68 -35.50
N HIS A 560 -4.82 -18.22 -34.32
CA HIS A 560 -5.12 -16.79 -34.10
C HIS A 560 -3.87 -15.92 -34.27
N LYS A 561 -2.68 -16.42 -33.90
CA LYS A 561 -1.42 -15.71 -34.11
C LYS A 561 -1.13 -15.41 -35.59
N ALA A 562 -1.42 -16.40 -36.46
CA ALA A 562 -1.25 -16.22 -37.92
C ALA A 562 -2.29 -15.24 -38.54
N GLU A 563 -3.50 -15.16 -37.98
CA GLU A 563 -4.53 -14.19 -38.41
C GLU A 563 -4.18 -12.77 -37.96
N ILE A 564 -3.76 -12.65 -36.71
CA ILE A 564 -3.39 -11.37 -36.09
C ILE A 564 -2.16 -10.76 -36.77
N GLU A 565 -1.20 -11.54 -37.20
CA GLU A 565 -0.01 -11.02 -37.89
C GLU A 565 -0.39 -10.19 -39.13
N LYS A 566 -1.38 -10.68 -39.91
CA LYS A 566 -1.89 -9.95 -41.09
C LYS A 566 -2.62 -8.66 -40.71
N GLU A 567 -3.41 -8.69 -39.64
CA GLU A 567 -4.09 -7.51 -39.11
C GLU A 567 -3.07 -6.52 -38.54
N ALA A 568 -2.05 -6.99 -37.86
CA ALA A 568 -0.95 -6.17 -37.31
C ALA A 568 -0.21 -5.41 -38.40
N GLU A 569 0.03 -6.03 -39.56
CA GLU A 569 0.65 -5.35 -40.73
C GLU A 569 -0.25 -4.21 -41.24
N GLN A 570 -1.57 -4.41 -41.30
CA GLN A 570 -2.50 -3.36 -41.69
C GLN A 570 -2.52 -2.22 -40.68
N VAL A 571 -2.48 -2.52 -39.38
CA VAL A 571 -2.41 -1.53 -38.31
C VAL A 571 -1.09 -0.75 -38.38
N ARG A 572 0.05 -1.43 -38.62
CA ARG A 572 1.35 -0.75 -38.83
C ARG A 572 1.30 0.20 -40.04
N ALA A 573 0.68 -0.23 -41.15
CA ALA A 573 0.49 0.61 -42.34
C ALA A 573 -0.43 1.80 -42.07
N ALA A 574 -1.44 1.67 -41.20
CA ALA A 574 -2.32 2.73 -40.77
C ALA A 574 -1.66 3.76 -39.82
N GLY A 575 -0.46 3.49 -39.32
CA GLY A 575 0.32 4.36 -38.44
C GLY A 575 0.48 3.83 -36.99
N GLY A 576 0.08 2.57 -36.73
CA GLY A 576 0.14 1.95 -35.40
C GLY A 576 -0.91 2.49 -34.43
N LEU A 577 -0.71 2.28 -33.14
CA LEU A 577 -1.64 2.73 -32.09
C LEU A 577 -1.55 4.25 -31.91
N PHE A 578 -2.71 4.92 -31.93
CA PHE A 578 -2.85 6.34 -31.63
C PHE A 578 -3.28 6.53 -30.18
N ILE A 579 -2.51 7.29 -29.40
CA ILE A 579 -2.85 7.65 -28.02
C ILE A 579 -3.46 9.06 -28.00
N VAL A 580 -4.65 9.16 -27.43
CA VAL A 580 -5.32 10.44 -27.17
C VAL A 580 -5.33 10.67 -25.66
N GLY A 581 -4.62 11.69 -25.18
CA GLY A 581 -4.77 12.15 -23.80
C GLY A 581 -5.85 13.25 -23.76
N THR A 582 -6.84 13.14 -22.89
CA THR A 582 -7.90 14.17 -22.77
C THR A 582 -7.54 15.27 -21.78
N GLU A 583 -6.53 15.06 -20.94
CA GLU A 583 -6.03 16.02 -19.97
C GLU A 583 -4.58 15.70 -19.62
N ARG A 584 -3.88 16.66 -19.01
CA ARG A 584 -2.60 16.40 -18.35
C ARG A 584 -2.84 15.89 -16.95
N HIS A 585 -2.09 14.87 -16.61
CA HIS A 585 -2.09 14.31 -15.25
C HIS A 585 -1.32 15.19 -14.27
N GLU A 586 -1.45 14.94 -12.99
CA GLU A 586 -0.70 15.62 -11.94
C GLU A 586 0.82 15.44 -12.06
N SER A 587 1.29 14.36 -12.70
CA SER A 587 2.70 14.09 -12.96
C SER A 587 2.97 13.83 -14.42
N ARG A 588 4.05 14.44 -14.95
CA ARG A 588 4.56 14.21 -16.31
C ARG A 588 4.91 12.74 -16.56
N ARG A 589 5.28 12.04 -15.52
CA ARG A 589 5.58 10.61 -15.52
C ARG A 589 4.37 9.79 -16.01
N ILE A 590 3.19 10.10 -15.52
CA ILE A 590 1.94 9.43 -15.90
C ILE A 590 1.62 9.70 -17.38
N ASP A 591 1.81 10.93 -17.84
CA ASP A 591 1.66 11.28 -19.27
C ASP A 591 2.62 10.47 -20.15
N ASN A 592 3.87 10.30 -19.70
CA ASN A 592 4.88 9.50 -20.41
C ASN A 592 4.54 8.00 -20.40
N GLN A 593 3.96 7.48 -19.34
CA GLN A 593 3.45 6.10 -19.29
C GLN A 593 2.30 5.89 -20.28
N LEU A 594 1.38 6.86 -20.39
CA LEU A 594 0.30 6.80 -21.36
C LEU A 594 0.88 6.81 -22.79
N ARG A 595 1.77 7.74 -23.12
CA ARG A 595 2.48 7.78 -24.41
C ARG A 595 3.23 6.49 -24.70
N GLY A 596 3.88 5.91 -23.71
CA GLY A 596 4.67 4.68 -23.80
C GLY A 596 3.86 3.42 -24.13
N ARG A 597 2.53 3.52 -24.20
CA ARG A 597 1.69 2.40 -24.65
C ARG A 597 1.75 2.21 -26.18
N ALA A 598 2.15 3.21 -26.94
CA ALA A 598 2.35 3.15 -28.39
C ALA A 598 3.84 3.18 -28.75
N GLY A 599 4.21 2.67 -29.93
CA GLY A 599 5.56 2.70 -30.47
C GLY A 599 6.54 1.80 -29.76
N ARG A 600 6.17 0.55 -29.46
CA ARG A 600 7.00 -0.45 -28.76
C ARG A 600 7.81 -1.26 -29.73
N GLN A 601 9.02 -1.64 -29.37
CA GLN A 601 9.93 -2.52 -30.15
C GLN A 601 10.08 -2.12 -31.63
N GLY A 602 10.10 -0.78 -31.90
CA GLY A 602 10.23 -0.22 -33.24
C GLY A 602 8.93 -0.21 -34.07
N ASP A 603 7.78 -0.51 -33.46
CA ASP A 603 6.48 -0.32 -34.12
C ASP A 603 6.16 1.18 -34.29
N PRO A 604 5.40 1.58 -35.33
CA PRO A 604 4.89 2.92 -35.46
C PRO A 604 3.84 3.20 -34.37
N GLY A 605 3.62 4.48 -34.11
CA GLY A 605 2.58 4.94 -33.17
C GLY A 605 2.52 6.45 -33.15
N GLU A 606 1.44 6.99 -32.71
CA GLU A 606 1.23 8.43 -32.60
C GLU A 606 0.64 8.79 -31.23
N THR A 607 0.97 9.97 -30.72
CA THR A 607 0.37 10.46 -29.46
C THR A 607 0.01 11.93 -29.58
N ARG A 608 -1.12 12.33 -28.99
CA ARG A 608 -1.53 13.72 -28.87
C ARG A 608 -2.36 13.95 -27.63
N PHE A 609 -2.09 15.05 -26.93
CA PHE A 609 -2.94 15.52 -25.83
C PHE A 609 -3.85 16.65 -26.30
N PHE A 610 -5.11 16.57 -25.89
CA PHE A 610 -6.14 17.59 -26.09
C PHE A 610 -6.49 18.16 -24.71
N LEU A 611 -6.27 19.44 -24.53
CA LEU A 611 -6.32 20.11 -23.24
C LEU A 611 -7.35 21.23 -23.25
N SER A 612 -7.84 21.60 -22.07
CA SER A 612 -8.68 22.77 -21.87
C SER A 612 -8.11 23.67 -20.78
N LEU A 613 -8.40 24.95 -20.86
CA LEU A 613 -8.09 25.88 -19.75
C LEU A 613 -8.95 25.60 -18.51
N GLU A 614 -10.06 24.88 -18.67
CA GLU A 614 -10.95 24.45 -17.60
C GLU A 614 -10.48 23.16 -16.90
N ASP A 615 -9.48 22.45 -17.47
CA ASP A 615 -8.91 21.25 -16.86
C ASP A 615 -8.26 21.56 -15.50
N ASP A 616 -8.40 20.67 -14.52
CA ASP A 616 -8.02 20.92 -13.12
C ASP A 616 -6.57 21.39 -12.94
N VAL A 617 -5.61 20.80 -13.67
CA VAL A 617 -4.21 21.21 -13.60
C VAL A 617 -4.03 22.67 -14.04
N MET A 618 -4.76 23.11 -15.07
CA MET A 618 -4.70 24.49 -15.55
C MET A 618 -5.51 25.43 -14.66
N ARG A 619 -6.68 25.02 -14.21
CA ARG A 619 -7.57 25.82 -13.37
C ARG A 619 -6.96 26.10 -11.98
N LEU A 620 -6.33 25.09 -11.34
CA LEU A 620 -5.83 25.20 -9.98
C LEU A 620 -4.37 25.69 -9.90
N PHE A 621 -3.55 25.36 -10.88
CA PHE A 621 -2.10 25.62 -10.85
C PHE A 621 -1.60 26.44 -12.04
N GLY A 622 -2.46 26.76 -13.01
CA GLY A 622 -2.13 27.64 -14.13
C GLY A 622 -1.94 29.08 -13.68
N SER A 623 -1.14 29.83 -14.44
CA SER A 623 -0.90 31.23 -14.15
C SER A 623 -2.15 32.06 -14.46
N GLU A 624 -2.63 32.86 -13.51
CA GLU A 624 -3.75 33.82 -13.70
C GLU A 624 -3.52 34.76 -14.88
N ARG A 625 -2.26 35.13 -15.13
CA ARG A 625 -1.90 35.98 -16.27
C ARG A 625 -2.19 35.29 -17.60
N VAL A 626 -1.95 33.98 -17.71
CA VAL A 626 -2.26 33.20 -18.91
C VAL A 626 -3.76 33.11 -19.10
N MET A 627 -4.51 32.83 -18.05
CA MET A 627 -5.98 32.78 -18.10
C MET A 627 -6.60 34.12 -18.49
N SER A 628 -6.13 35.22 -17.88
CA SER A 628 -6.58 36.58 -18.17
C SER A 628 -6.26 37.00 -19.59
N MET A 629 -5.05 36.73 -20.10
CA MET A 629 -4.65 37.00 -21.46
C MET A 629 -5.52 36.25 -22.48
N MET A 630 -5.80 34.98 -22.21
CA MET A 630 -6.61 34.13 -23.08
C MET A 630 -8.07 34.58 -23.13
N ASN A 631 -8.64 35.00 -22.00
CA ASN A 631 -9.99 35.57 -21.95
C ASN A 631 -10.11 36.89 -22.74
N SER A 632 -9.03 37.67 -22.79
CA SER A 632 -9.02 38.95 -23.53
C SER A 632 -8.84 38.78 -25.03
N LEU A 633 -8.35 37.65 -25.53
CA LEU A 633 -8.11 37.39 -26.96
C LEU A 633 -9.39 37.08 -27.76
N GLY A 634 -10.55 36.90 -27.12
CA GLY A 634 -11.83 36.66 -27.81
C GLY A 634 -11.87 35.40 -28.67
N ILE A 635 -11.06 34.37 -28.33
CA ILE A 635 -10.93 33.12 -29.09
C ILE A 635 -12.21 32.31 -28.99
N ASP A 636 -12.69 31.77 -30.11
CA ASP A 636 -13.86 30.90 -30.19
C ASP A 636 -13.59 29.56 -29.52
N GLU A 637 -14.63 28.89 -28.99
CA GLU A 637 -14.53 27.65 -28.25
C GLU A 637 -13.91 26.49 -29.06
N ASP A 638 -14.15 26.46 -30.36
CA ASP A 638 -13.69 25.39 -31.26
C ASP A 638 -12.33 25.67 -31.89
N THR A 639 -11.76 26.86 -31.67
CA THR A 639 -10.47 27.25 -32.25
C THR A 639 -9.32 26.73 -31.41
N PRO A 640 -8.44 25.89 -31.97
CA PRO A 640 -7.26 25.40 -31.24
C PRO A 640 -6.28 26.56 -31.01
N ILE A 641 -5.82 26.68 -29.79
CA ILE A 641 -4.80 27.65 -29.37
C ILE A 641 -3.42 27.04 -29.62
N ASP A 642 -2.48 27.80 -30.18
CA ASP A 642 -1.14 27.28 -30.43
C ASP A 642 -0.45 26.85 -29.13
N ALA A 643 -0.21 25.54 -29.00
CA ALA A 643 0.36 24.94 -27.82
C ALA A 643 1.76 25.45 -27.47
N LYS A 644 2.53 25.99 -28.42
CA LYS A 644 3.90 26.47 -28.12
C LYS A 644 3.91 27.61 -27.11
N MET A 645 2.91 28.48 -27.14
CA MET A 645 2.80 29.56 -26.14
C MET A 645 2.41 29.06 -24.76
N LEU A 646 1.64 27.98 -24.69
CA LEU A 646 1.11 27.44 -23.43
C LEU A 646 1.93 26.27 -22.87
N SER A 647 2.78 25.63 -23.67
CA SER A 647 3.57 24.45 -23.24
C SER A 647 4.38 24.70 -21.98
N ASN A 648 5.01 25.87 -21.90
CA ASN A 648 5.79 26.23 -20.71
C ASN A 648 4.88 26.46 -19.48
N ALA A 649 3.69 27.04 -19.70
CA ALA A 649 2.75 27.26 -18.59
C ALA A 649 2.19 25.94 -18.07
N ILE A 650 1.83 25.03 -18.96
CA ILE A 650 1.35 23.67 -18.63
C ILE A 650 2.45 22.88 -17.88
N GLU A 651 3.67 22.90 -18.41
CA GLU A 651 4.81 22.20 -17.77
C GLU A 651 5.12 22.77 -16.38
N ASN A 652 5.06 24.10 -16.22
CA ASN A 652 5.27 24.73 -14.93
C ASN A 652 4.14 24.41 -13.94
N ALA A 653 2.89 24.35 -14.40
CA ALA A 653 1.77 23.93 -13.58
C ALA A 653 1.97 22.50 -13.07
N GLN A 654 2.32 21.55 -13.96
CA GLN A 654 2.62 20.17 -13.55
C GLN A 654 3.80 20.10 -12.58
N LYS A 655 4.91 20.82 -12.83
CA LYS A 655 6.05 20.89 -11.90
C LYS A 655 5.64 21.42 -10.52
N THR A 656 4.72 22.36 -10.45
CA THR A 656 4.21 22.88 -9.18
C THR A 656 3.44 21.81 -8.42
N VAL A 657 2.60 21.04 -9.12
CA VAL A 657 1.87 19.91 -8.53
C VAL A 657 2.84 18.83 -8.07
N GLU A 658 3.79 18.42 -8.92
CA GLU A 658 4.82 17.42 -8.59
C GLU A 658 5.61 17.84 -7.34
N SER A 659 6.07 19.07 -7.27
CA SER A 659 6.81 19.61 -6.11
C SER A 659 5.97 19.61 -4.84
N ARG A 660 4.69 19.97 -4.93
CA ARG A 660 3.77 19.92 -3.80
C ARG A 660 3.55 18.49 -3.32
N ASN A 661 3.31 17.56 -4.23
CA ASN A 661 3.13 16.16 -3.88
C ASN A 661 4.39 15.56 -3.26
N PHE A 662 5.57 15.93 -3.76
CA PHE A 662 6.85 15.57 -3.14
C PHE A 662 6.96 16.10 -1.71
N GLN A 663 6.61 17.38 -1.46
CA GLN A 663 6.62 17.94 -0.11
C GLN A 663 5.67 17.20 0.84
N ILE A 664 4.48 16.82 0.37
CA ILE A 664 3.53 16.05 1.17
C ILE A 664 4.16 14.70 1.57
N ARG A 665 4.73 13.95 0.61
CA ARG A 665 5.39 12.67 0.88
C ARG A 665 6.60 12.82 1.81
N LYS A 666 7.39 13.87 1.61
CA LYS A 666 8.53 14.20 2.46
C LYS A 666 8.09 14.48 3.90
N ASN A 667 7.06 15.28 4.09
CA ASN A 667 6.51 15.56 5.42
C ASN A 667 6.00 14.28 6.09
N VAL A 668 5.27 13.44 5.37
CA VAL A 668 4.81 12.13 5.91
C VAL A 668 6.00 11.31 6.38
N LEU A 669 7.05 11.23 5.57
CA LEU A 669 8.27 10.50 5.92
C LEU A 669 9.00 11.11 7.12
N GLU A 670 9.10 12.43 7.22
CA GLU A 670 9.78 13.11 8.33
C GLU A 670 9.10 12.78 9.68
N TYR A 671 7.77 12.79 9.73
CA TYR A 671 7.01 12.34 10.90
C TYR A 671 7.16 10.84 11.16
N ASP A 672 7.06 10.00 10.12
CA ASP A 672 7.19 8.54 10.29
C ASP A 672 8.64 8.12 10.65
N ASN A 673 9.65 8.88 10.28
CA ASN A 673 11.03 8.61 10.71
C ASN A 673 11.18 8.66 12.23
N VAL A 674 10.45 9.54 12.92
CA VAL A 674 10.43 9.58 14.39
C VAL A 674 9.81 8.29 14.93
N MET A 675 8.65 7.93 14.40
CA MET A 675 7.99 6.67 14.73
C MET A 675 8.84 5.45 14.38
N ASN A 676 9.54 5.49 13.25
CA ASN A 676 10.39 4.39 12.80
C ASN A 676 11.58 4.15 13.72
N THR A 677 12.14 5.20 14.30
CA THR A 677 13.18 5.06 15.32
C THR A 677 12.67 4.33 16.56
N GLN A 678 11.50 4.72 17.05
CA GLN A 678 10.84 4.06 18.19
C GLN A 678 10.46 2.60 17.83
N ARG A 679 9.87 2.39 16.66
CA ARG A 679 9.48 1.07 16.13
C ARG A 679 10.68 0.14 16.05
N SER A 680 11.81 0.60 15.55
CA SER A 680 13.02 -0.21 15.43
C SER A 680 13.52 -0.70 16.78
N VAL A 681 13.50 0.15 17.81
CA VAL A 681 13.89 -0.22 19.19
C VAL A 681 12.94 -1.30 19.73
N ILE A 682 11.62 -1.10 19.60
CA ILE A 682 10.62 -2.04 20.11
C ILE A 682 10.69 -3.38 19.37
N TYR A 683 10.77 -3.36 18.05
CA TYR A 683 10.77 -4.58 17.23
C TYR A 683 12.09 -5.37 17.40
N GLU A 684 13.22 -4.69 17.53
CA GLU A 684 14.51 -5.36 17.85
C GLU A 684 14.46 -6.06 19.23
N GLN A 685 13.91 -5.40 20.25
CA GLN A 685 13.74 -6.01 21.55
C GLN A 685 12.76 -7.18 21.53
N ARG A 686 11.63 -7.04 20.82
CA ARG A 686 10.69 -8.14 20.60
C ARG A 686 11.35 -9.35 19.93
N GLN A 687 12.16 -9.09 18.90
CA GLN A 687 12.88 -10.15 18.19
C GLN A 687 13.83 -10.92 19.11
N LYS A 688 14.59 -10.24 19.96
CA LYS A 688 15.46 -10.88 20.96
C LYS A 688 14.67 -11.79 21.91
N VAL A 689 13.53 -11.32 22.37
CA VAL A 689 12.62 -12.09 23.22
C VAL A 689 12.07 -13.33 22.50
N LEU A 690 11.70 -13.20 21.21
CA LEU A 690 11.22 -14.30 20.37
C LEU A 690 12.33 -15.30 20.02
N ASP A 691 13.57 -14.86 19.90
CA ASP A 691 14.73 -15.70 19.61
C ASP A 691 15.17 -16.54 20.82
N GLY A 692 14.54 -16.33 21.98
CA GLY A 692 14.74 -17.15 23.17
C GLY A 692 15.90 -16.68 24.04
N GLU A 693 16.24 -15.39 24.01
CA GLU A 693 17.19 -14.79 24.94
C GLU A 693 16.74 -15.00 26.38
N ASP A 694 17.68 -15.29 27.29
CA ASP A 694 17.35 -15.42 28.71
C ASP A 694 16.96 -14.05 29.30
N LEU A 695 15.69 -13.95 29.68
CA LEU A 695 15.10 -12.69 30.15
C LEU A 695 15.39 -12.42 31.64
N SER A 696 16.04 -13.37 32.38
CA SER A 696 16.28 -13.23 33.81
C SER A 696 17.01 -11.93 34.15
N SER A 697 18.05 -11.60 33.39
CA SER A 697 18.81 -10.35 33.61
C SER A 697 17.99 -9.11 33.30
N THR A 698 17.15 -9.16 32.27
CA THR A 698 16.25 -8.09 31.85
C THR A 698 15.15 -7.86 32.91
N ILE A 699 14.53 -8.90 33.39
CA ILE A 699 13.51 -8.83 34.46
C ILE A 699 14.12 -8.30 35.76
N ASN A 700 15.32 -8.77 36.15
CA ASN A 700 16.03 -8.24 37.30
C ASN A 700 16.34 -6.75 37.16
N GLY A 701 16.77 -6.32 35.97
CA GLY A 701 16.97 -4.90 35.67
C GLY A 701 15.69 -4.08 35.77
N MET A 702 14.54 -4.62 35.34
CA MET A 702 13.23 -4.01 35.49
C MET A 702 12.81 -3.90 36.96
N MET A 703 13.00 -4.97 37.78
CA MET A 703 12.73 -4.95 39.21
C MET A 703 13.56 -3.86 39.90
N LYS A 704 14.85 -3.80 39.60
CA LYS A 704 15.74 -2.77 40.15
C LYS A 704 15.29 -1.37 39.77
N TYR A 705 14.93 -1.17 38.51
CA TYR A 705 14.41 0.13 38.05
C TYR A 705 13.17 0.57 38.84
N VAL A 706 12.19 -0.35 39.05
CA VAL A 706 10.97 -0.04 39.83
C VAL A 706 11.32 0.35 41.26
N ILE A 707 12.26 -0.31 41.89
CA ILE A 707 12.70 0.01 43.25
C ILE A 707 13.43 1.36 43.28
N ASP A 708 14.38 1.54 42.37
CA ASP A 708 15.19 2.76 42.31
C ASP A 708 14.31 3.97 42.09
N SER A 709 13.38 3.91 41.12
CA SER A 709 12.46 5.04 40.81
C SER A 709 11.64 5.43 42.03
N GLU A 710 11.00 4.49 42.71
CA GLU A 710 10.13 4.79 43.85
C GLU A 710 10.89 5.28 45.08
N VAL A 711 12.07 4.75 45.31
CA VAL A 711 12.93 5.17 46.43
C VAL A 711 13.49 6.56 46.12
N GLU A 712 13.92 6.82 44.87
CA GLU A 712 14.36 8.17 44.45
C GLU A 712 13.26 9.22 44.61
N ASP A 713 12.04 8.89 44.18
CA ASP A 713 10.87 9.80 44.31
C ASP A 713 10.54 10.10 45.77
N LEU A 714 10.65 9.11 46.66
CA LEU A 714 10.35 9.29 48.08
C LEU A 714 11.44 10.07 48.82
N PHE A 715 12.71 9.71 48.60
CA PHE A 715 13.83 10.32 49.34
C PHE A 715 14.27 11.67 48.73
N GLY A 716 14.09 11.88 47.42
CA GLY A 716 14.59 13.04 46.74
C GLY A 716 16.10 13.23 46.95
N ALA A 717 16.45 14.37 47.54
CA ALA A 717 17.84 14.69 47.92
C ALA A 717 18.20 14.23 49.32
N ALA A 718 17.27 13.64 50.09
CA ALA A 718 17.52 13.20 51.47
C ALA A 718 18.26 11.84 51.50
N GLU A 719 19.16 11.65 52.45
CA GLU A 719 19.85 10.35 52.69
C GLU A 719 19.06 9.45 53.64
N HIS A 720 18.31 10.04 54.59
CA HIS A 720 17.50 9.40 55.58
C HIS A 720 16.13 10.04 55.68
N LEU A 721 15.13 9.30 56.15
CA LEU A 721 13.81 9.84 56.46
C LEU A 721 13.66 10.09 57.97
N ASP A 722 12.82 11.10 58.30
CA ASP A 722 12.75 11.57 59.69
C ASP A 722 11.75 10.77 60.56
N THR A 723 10.72 10.19 59.92
CA THR A 723 9.62 9.48 60.64
C THR A 723 9.25 8.17 59.93
N PRO A 724 8.75 7.16 60.72
CA PRO A 724 8.33 5.87 60.13
C PRO A 724 7.18 5.95 59.14
N GLU A 725 6.30 6.97 59.28
CA GLU A 725 5.16 7.22 58.42
C GLU A 725 5.55 7.65 56.99
N GLN A 726 6.75 8.25 56.88
CA GLN A 726 7.26 8.63 55.55
C GLN A 726 7.52 7.42 54.65
N PHE A 727 7.64 6.19 55.15
CA PHE A 727 7.76 4.95 54.39
C PHE A 727 6.41 4.39 53.92
N ASP A 728 5.27 4.93 54.37
CA ASP A 728 3.94 4.42 54.04
C ASP A 728 3.64 4.43 52.54
N PRO A 729 4.08 5.40 51.73
CA PRO A 729 3.94 5.35 50.26
C PRO A 729 4.59 4.09 49.66
N LEU A 730 5.80 3.74 50.06
CA LEU A 730 6.48 2.52 49.60
C LEU A 730 5.76 1.24 50.04
N ARG A 731 5.26 1.20 51.32
CA ARG A 731 4.43 0.10 51.78
C ARG A 731 3.15 -0.04 50.98
N ALA A 732 2.45 1.06 50.74
CA ALA A 732 1.19 1.07 49.97
C ALA A 732 1.40 0.59 48.54
N LYS A 733 2.54 0.93 47.92
CA LYS A 733 2.86 0.58 46.53
C LYS A 733 3.33 -0.85 46.35
N PHE A 734 4.15 -1.35 47.32
CA PHE A 734 4.79 -2.64 47.18
C PHE A 734 4.13 -3.80 47.94
N GLU A 735 3.61 -3.53 49.14
CA GLU A 735 2.99 -4.60 49.96
C GLU A 735 1.65 -5.08 49.38
N GLY A 736 1.46 -6.37 49.33
CA GLY A 736 0.25 -6.99 48.76
C GLY A 736 0.24 -7.12 47.26
N ILE A 737 1.21 -6.51 46.57
CA ILE A 737 1.44 -6.65 45.12
C ILE A 737 2.69 -7.50 44.87
N TYR A 738 3.83 -7.08 45.41
CA TYR A 738 5.12 -7.70 45.13
C TYR A 738 5.55 -8.65 46.27
N PHE A 739 5.15 -8.38 47.53
CA PHE A 739 5.40 -9.22 48.67
C PHE A 739 4.29 -9.09 49.74
N ALA A 740 4.28 -9.94 50.76
CA ALA A 740 3.25 -9.97 51.76
C ALA A 740 3.19 -8.70 52.61
N LYS A 741 2.00 -8.33 53.07
CA LYS A 741 1.82 -7.18 53.98
C LYS A 741 2.62 -7.35 55.25
N GLY A 742 3.36 -6.33 55.69
CA GLY A 742 4.21 -6.32 56.85
C GLY A 742 5.57 -7.01 56.67
N ALA A 743 5.94 -7.36 55.40
CA ALA A 743 7.25 -7.89 55.07
C ALA A 743 8.34 -6.80 55.06
N PHE A 744 7.98 -5.62 54.60
CA PHE A 744 8.89 -4.46 54.56
C PHE A 744 8.84 -3.72 55.92
N ARG A 745 9.93 -3.82 56.67
CA ARG A 745 10.07 -3.20 58.01
C ARG A 745 11.26 -2.24 58.04
N PRO A 746 11.14 -1.08 57.40
CA PRO A 746 12.22 -0.11 57.41
C PRO A 746 12.38 0.55 58.79
N GLU A 747 13.65 0.81 59.12
CA GLU A 747 14.03 1.59 60.31
C GLU A 747 14.45 3.00 59.89
N ILE A 748 14.22 3.99 60.76
CA ILE A 748 14.59 5.40 60.46
C ILE A 748 16.11 5.54 60.25
N SER A 749 16.89 4.66 60.79
CA SER A 749 18.37 4.62 60.66
C SER A 749 18.83 4.15 59.27
N MET A 750 17.96 3.56 58.49
CA MET A 750 18.33 3.07 57.15
C MET A 750 18.62 4.23 56.19
N SER A 751 19.73 4.11 55.50
CA SER A 751 20.04 5.02 54.37
C SER A 751 19.16 4.68 53.16
N LYS A 752 19.07 5.60 52.22
CA LYS A 752 18.43 5.43 50.92
C LYS A 752 18.87 4.09 50.26
N GLU A 753 20.17 3.79 50.31
CA GLU A 753 20.76 2.61 49.70
C GLU A 753 20.37 1.32 50.46
N ASP A 754 20.30 1.39 51.82
CA ASP A 754 19.85 0.23 52.66
C ASP A 754 18.38 -0.13 52.36
N VAL A 755 17.55 0.85 52.13
CA VAL A 755 16.14 0.69 51.74
C VAL A 755 16.05 0.00 50.37
N LYS A 756 16.82 0.49 49.35
CA LYS A 756 16.88 -0.16 48.04
C LYS A 756 17.29 -1.62 48.14
N GLN A 757 18.37 -1.92 48.89
CA GLN A 757 18.91 -3.26 49.05
C GLN A 757 17.91 -4.20 49.77
N THR A 758 17.19 -3.68 50.78
CA THR A 758 16.15 -4.42 51.50
C THR A 758 14.99 -4.76 50.54
N LEU A 759 14.54 -3.82 49.77
CA LEU A 759 13.48 -4.04 48.77
C LEU A 759 13.92 -5.01 47.67
N GLU A 760 15.12 -4.87 47.13
CA GLU A 760 15.70 -5.80 46.15
C GLU A 760 15.70 -7.25 46.71
N THR A 761 16.11 -7.43 47.96
CA THR A 761 16.11 -8.76 48.62
C THR A 761 14.69 -9.34 48.69
N LEU A 762 13.70 -8.56 49.11
CA LEU A 762 12.28 -8.99 49.19
C LEU A 762 11.70 -9.36 47.82
N PHE A 763 12.03 -8.56 46.80
CA PHE A 763 11.63 -8.85 45.41
C PHE A 763 12.23 -10.17 44.92
N HIS A 764 13.53 -10.36 45.10
CA HIS A 764 14.22 -11.59 44.68
C HIS A 764 13.73 -12.83 45.42
N GLU A 765 13.49 -12.72 46.72
CA GLU A 765 12.94 -13.85 47.49
C GLU A 765 11.54 -14.23 46.99
N THR A 766 10.69 -13.26 46.72
CA THR A 766 9.34 -13.53 46.23
C THR A 766 9.36 -14.09 44.82
N TYR A 767 10.25 -13.54 43.97
CA TYR A 767 10.44 -14.04 42.61
C TYR A 767 10.97 -15.48 42.57
N ALA A 768 11.96 -15.79 43.41
CA ALA A 768 12.49 -17.15 43.56
C ALA A 768 11.44 -18.17 44.06
N LYS A 769 10.56 -17.76 44.99
CA LYS A 769 9.42 -18.58 45.41
C LYS A 769 8.48 -18.90 44.28
N ARG A 770 8.20 -17.90 43.39
CA ARG A 770 7.38 -18.10 42.19
C ARG A 770 8.04 -19.01 41.17
N GLU A 771 9.33 -18.84 40.95
CA GLU A 771 10.09 -19.74 40.08
C GLU A 771 10.06 -21.18 40.57
N GLN A 772 10.13 -21.42 41.90
CA GLN A 772 9.95 -22.75 42.50
C GLN A 772 8.52 -23.28 42.31
N GLU A 773 7.50 -22.42 42.43
CA GLU A 773 6.09 -22.80 42.27
C GLU A 773 5.77 -23.25 40.84
N PHE A 774 6.24 -22.54 39.82
CA PHE A 774 5.92 -22.81 38.42
C PHE A 774 6.93 -23.70 37.70
N GLY A 775 8.15 -23.78 38.20
CA GLY A 775 9.32 -24.40 37.58
C GLY A 775 10.01 -23.42 36.63
N ALA A 776 11.33 -23.50 36.54
CA ALA A 776 12.16 -22.53 35.80
C ALA A 776 11.78 -22.37 34.32
N GLU A 777 11.55 -23.47 33.61
CA GLU A 777 11.21 -23.47 32.19
C GLU A 777 9.89 -22.75 31.91
N ARG A 778 8.84 -23.06 32.70
CA ARG A 778 7.54 -22.38 32.58
C ARG A 778 7.61 -20.91 32.98
N MET A 779 8.45 -20.58 33.96
CA MET A 779 8.65 -19.19 34.37
C MET A 779 9.23 -18.37 33.24
N ARG A 780 10.24 -18.90 32.54
CA ARG A 780 10.79 -18.21 31.31
C ARG A 780 9.72 -18.00 30.24
N GLU A 781 8.82 -18.97 30.07
CA GLU A 781 7.71 -18.81 29.10
C GLU A 781 6.70 -17.77 29.57
N ILE A 782 6.35 -17.72 30.84
CA ILE A 782 5.46 -16.71 31.43
C ILE A 782 6.05 -15.31 31.27
N GLU A 783 7.33 -15.13 31.60
CA GLU A 783 8.04 -13.87 31.44
C GLU A 783 7.97 -13.36 29.99
N ARG A 784 8.25 -14.25 29.03
CA ARG A 784 8.20 -13.94 27.62
C ARG A 784 6.80 -13.48 27.18
N ILE A 785 5.77 -14.22 27.53
CA ILE A 785 4.39 -13.93 27.15
C ILE A 785 3.91 -12.63 27.80
N ILE A 786 4.21 -12.41 29.09
CA ILE A 786 3.81 -11.21 29.80
C ILE A 786 4.52 -10.00 29.21
N LEU A 787 5.84 -10.06 29.01
CA LEU A 787 6.62 -8.96 28.44
C LEU A 787 6.11 -8.59 27.04
N LEU A 788 5.92 -9.58 26.17
CA LEU A 788 5.43 -9.31 24.81
C LEU A 788 4.04 -8.66 24.82
N ARG A 789 3.13 -9.14 25.67
CA ARG A 789 1.78 -8.54 25.77
C ARG A 789 1.78 -7.12 26.33
N VAL A 790 2.61 -6.85 27.33
CA VAL A 790 2.74 -5.51 27.90
C VAL A 790 3.35 -4.57 26.86
N VAL A 791 4.41 -5.01 26.17
CA VAL A 791 5.03 -4.22 25.10
C VAL A 791 4.01 -3.91 24.01
N ASP A 792 3.22 -4.91 23.56
CA ASP A 792 2.22 -4.70 22.50
C ASP A 792 1.12 -3.71 22.92
N GLU A 793 0.62 -3.82 24.15
CA GLU A 793 -0.42 -2.95 24.69
C GLU A 793 0.05 -1.49 24.74
N TYR A 794 1.21 -1.23 25.36
CA TYR A 794 1.75 0.11 25.48
C TYR A 794 2.25 0.68 24.16
N TRP A 795 2.75 -0.17 23.25
CA TRP A 795 3.16 0.26 21.92
C TRP A 795 1.97 0.71 21.06
N MET A 796 0.84 0.00 21.13
CA MET A 796 -0.40 0.43 20.46
C MET A 796 -0.90 1.77 21.01
N ASP A 797 -0.87 1.97 22.33
CA ASP A 797 -1.26 3.24 22.95
C ASP A 797 -0.30 4.38 22.55
N GLN A 798 1.00 4.08 22.41
CA GLN A 798 1.99 5.04 21.95
C GLN A 798 1.75 5.46 20.50
N ILE A 799 1.39 4.53 19.61
CA ILE A 799 1.07 4.85 18.20
C ILE A 799 -0.10 5.83 18.16
N ASP A 800 -1.18 5.56 18.89
CA ASP A 800 -2.35 6.44 18.92
C ASP A 800 -2.00 7.82 19.52
N ALA A 801 -1.26 7.84 20.64
CA ALA A 801 -0.84 9.09 21.27
C ALA A 801 0.10 9.94 20.38
N MET A 802 0.95 9.29 19.56
CA MET A 802 1.80 9.99 18.59
C MET A 802 0.99 10.52 17.40
N ASP A 803 -0.07 9.83 16.98
CA ASP A 803 -0.98 10.34 15.94
C ASP A 803 -1.74 11.57 16.45
N ASP A 804 -2.22 11.55 17.70
CA ASP A 804 -2.85 12.71 18.35
C ASP A 804 -1.87 13.90 18.46
N LEU A 805 -0.63 13.62 18.88
CA LEU A 805 0.41 14.64 18.94
C LEU A 805 0.66 15.29 17.57
N LYS A 806 0.69 14.49 16.50
CA LYS A 806 0.89 14.96 15.12
C LYS A 806 -0.19 15.91 14.66
N GLN A 807 -1.44 15.69 15.06
CA GLN A 807 -2.55 16.59 14.73
C GLN A 807 -2.41 17.95 15.43
N GLY A 808 -2.02 17.96 16.71
CA GLY A 808 -1.90 19.18 17.51
C GLY A 808 -0.62 19.96 17.27
N ILE A 809 0.48 19.31 16.90
CA ILE A 809 1.83 19.89 16.84
C ILE A 809 1.98 21.02 15.82
N ARG A 810 1.15 21.01 14.76
CA ARG A 810 1.17 22.04 13.71
C ARG A 810 0.90 23.46 14.26
N LEU A 811 0.17 23.57 15.35
CA LEU A 811 -0.06 24.84 16.02
C LEU A 811 1.21 25.44 16.61
N ARG A 812 2.26 24.65 16.86
CA ARG A 812 3.56 25.12 17.34
C ARG A 812 4.29 26.01 16.32
N ALA A 813 3.93 25.92 15.04
CA ALA A 813 4.47 26.79 13.99
C ALA A 813 4.19 28.29 14.27
N TYR A 814 3.06 28.60 14.88
CA TYR A 814 2.74 29.98 15.32
C TYR A 814 3.71 30.51 16.38
N GLY A 815 4.33 29.61 17.17
CA GLY A 815 5.38 29.93 18.14
C GLY A 815 6.80 29.92 17.58
N GLN A 816 6.98 29.97 16.24
CA GLN A 816 8.28 29.94 15.55
C GLN A 816 9.11 28.68 15.83
N THR A 817 8.50 27.61 16.26
CA THR A 817 9.14 26.31 16.47
C THR A 817 8.82 25.41 15.28
N ASP A 818 9.83 24.76 14.70
CA ASP A 818 9.63 23.78 13.65
C ASP A 818 8.76 22.62 14.20
N PRO A 819 7.59 22.34 13.58
CA PRO A 819 6.68 21.30 14.06
C PRO A 819 7.31 19.90 14.11
N VAL A 820 8.21 19.56 13.19
CA VAL A 820 8.89 18.24 13.18
C VAL A 820 9.88 18.14 14.34
N VAL A 821 10.61 19.20 14.65
CA VAL A 821 11.54 19.25 15.80
C VAL A 821 10.76 19.15 17.12
N ALA A 822 9.62 19.85 17.23
CA ALA A 822 8.76 19.77 18.41
C ALA A 822 8.20 18.35 18.56
N TYR A 823 7.70 17.76 17.47
CA TYR A 823 7.17 16.39 17.43
C TYR A 823 8.22 15.36 17.87
N LYS A 824 9.45 15.50 17.37
CA LYS A 824 10.57 14.63 17.77
C LYS A 824 10.84 14.73 19.28
N ARG A 825 10.90 15.94 19.83
CA ARG A 825 11.22 16.16 21.26
C ARG A 825 10.10 15.64 22.17
N GLU A 826 8.84 15.98 21.87
CA GLU A 826 7.69 15.56 22.67
C GLU A 826 7.47 14.05 22.53
N GLY A 827 7.57 13.49 21.32
CA GLY A 827 7.48 12.07 21.08
C GLY A 827 8.58 11.24 21.75
N TYR A 828 9.78 11.80 21.94
CA TYR A 828 10.84 11.15 22.71
C TYR A 828 10.49 11.07 24.19
N ALA A 829 9.97 12.14 24.76
CA ALA A 829 9.53 12.15 26.17
C ALA A 829 8.40 11.17 26.41
N MET A 830 7.44 11.07 25.48
CA MET A 830 6.36 10.08 25.54
C MET A 830 6.90 8.66 25.44
N PHE A 831 7.85 8.40 24.57
CA PHE A 831 8.47 7.09 24.40
C PHE A 831 9.23 6.63 25.64
N ASP A 832 10.00 7.53 26.28
CA ASP A 832 10.68 7.23 27.55
C ASP A 832 9.67 6.90 28.65
N GLY A 833 8.58 7.67 28.74
CA GLY A 833 7.48 7.39 29.65
C GLY A 833 6.86 6.01 29.40
N MET A 834 6.62 5.64 28.13
CA MET A 834 6.13 4.33 27.75
C MET A 834 7.09 3.20 28.17
N ILE A 835 8.39 3.34 27.91
CA ILE A 835 9.41 2.32 28.30
C ILE A 835 9.39 2.10 29.81
N ASN A 836 9.29 3.17 30.59
CA ASN A 836 9.22 3.08 32.05
C ASN A 836 7.93 2.37 32.51
N ALA A 837 6.78 2.73 31.90
CA ALA A 837 5.51 2.06 32.18
C ALA A 837 5.53 0.57 31.81
N ILE A 838 6.20 0.18 30.72
CA ILE A 838 6.42 -1.23 30.35
C ILE A 838 7.21 -1.97 31.43
N ARG A 839 8.27 -1.36 31.97
CA ARG A 839 9.07 -1.95 33.03
C ARG A 839 8.22 -2.21 34.29
N GLU A 840 7.50 -1.19 34.77
CA GLU A 840 6.62 -1.29 35.93
C GLU A 840 5.52 -2.33 35.76
N GLU A 841 4.79 -2.25 34.66
CA GLU A 841 3.66 -3.14 34.42
C GLU A 841 4.09 -4.59 34.17
N THR A 842 5.22 -4.83 33.53
CA THR A 842 5.78 -6.17 33.36
C THR A 842 6.08 -6.81 34.71
N VAL A 843 6.81 -6.12 35.59
CA VAL A 843 7.10 -6.59 36.92
C VAL A 843 5.82 -6.80 37.71
N ARG A 844 4.88 -5.84 37.69
CA ARG A 844 3.61 -5.94 38.37
C ARG A 844 2.80 -7.18 37.92
N ARG A 845 2.67 -7.43 36.63
CA ARG A 845 1.95 -8.60 36.09
C ARG A 845 2.65 -9.93 36.44
N LEU A 846 3.97 -9.97 36.41
CA LEU A 846 4.73 -11.13 36.82
C LEU A 846 4.48 -11.54 38.29
N PHE A 847 4.35 -10.55 39.17
CA PHE A 847 4.08 -10.83 40.59
C PHE A 847 2.60 -11.14 40.90
N LEU A 848 1.66 -10.64 40.07
CA LEU A 848 0.22 -10.87 40.24
C LEU A 848 -0.29 -12.10 39.46
N PHE A 849 0.49 -12.64 38.54
CA PHE A 849 0.07 -13.78 37.70
C PHE A 849 -0.35 -15.00 38.51
N ARG A 850 -1.49 -15.61 38.15
CA ARG A 850 -1.98 -16.86 38.75
C ARG A 850 -2.42 -17.82 37.65
N LEU A 851 -1.99 -19.07 37.70
CA LEU A 851 -2.54 -20.12 36.83
C LEU A 851 -4.00 -20.38 37.22
N ARG A 852 -4.90 -20.30 36.25
CA ARG A 852 -6.27 -20.76 36.47
C ARG A 852 -6.31 -22.28 36.53
N THR A 853 -6.86 -22.83 37.58
CA THR A 853 -7.15 -24.26 37.68
C THR A 853 -8.34 -24.64 36.82
N GLN A 854 -8.46 -25.91 36.41
CA GLN A 854 -9.60 -26.38 35.59
C GLN A 854 -10.97 -26.13 36.23
N GLU A 855 -11.04 -25.93 37.54
CA GLU A 855 -12.29 -25.56 38.25
C GLU A 855 -12.72 -24.11 37.99
N ASP A 856 -11.81 -23.18 37.77
CA ASP A 856 -12.09 -21.79 37.44
C ASP A 856 -12.66 -21.60 36.01
N VAL A 857 -12.29 -22.50 35.10
CA VAL A 857 -12.76 -22.46 33.69
C VAL A 857 -14.21 -22.93 33.59
N LYS A 858 -14.71 -23.79 34.52
CA LYS A 858 -16.10 -24.26 34.47
C LYS A 858 -17.15 -23.20 34.88
N ARG A 859 -16.76 -22.04 35.39
CA ARG A 859 -17.69 -21.05 35.97
C ARG A 859 -18.05 -19.88 35.03
N LYS A 860 -17.54 -19.76 33.81
CA LYS A 860 -17.90 -18.68 32.87
C LYS A 860 -18.04 -19.18 31.42
N GLN A 861 -18.98 -20.10 31.18
CA GLN A 861 -19.61 -20.15 29.85
C GLN A 861 -20.85 -19.24 29.82
N VAL A 862 -20.65 -17.94 29.82
CA VAL A 862 -21.67 -16.95 29.48
C VAL A 862 -20.97 -15.93 28.59
N ALA A 863 -20.92 -16.24 27.34
CA ALA A 863 -20.97 -15.45 26.13
C ALA A 863 -20.34 -16.23 24.97
N THR A 864 -21.16 -16.62 24.06
CA THR A 864 -20.72 -17.19 22.77
C THR A 864 -19.91 -16.11 22.06
N ILE A 865 -18.60 -16.31 21.95
CA ILE A 865 -17.74 -15.48 21.09
C ILE A 865 -18.18 -15.80 19.65
N VAL A 866 -18.91 -14.90 19.03
CA VAL A 866 -19.09 -14.91 17.59
C VAL A 866 -17.78 -14.41 17.00
N ALA A 867 -16.90 -15.33 16.62
CA ALA A 867 -15.75 -15.01 15.82
C ALA A 867 -16.24 -14.55 14.42
N THR A 868 -16.24 -13.26 14.18
CA THR A 868 -16.33 -12.71 12.82
C THR A 868 -14.92 -12.73 12.22
N GLY A 869 -14.49 -13.91 11.77
CA GLY A 869 -13.41 -14.04 10.83
C GLY A 869 -13.93 -13.71 9.44
N GLY A 870 -13.24 -12.79 8.76
CA GLY A 870 -13.58 -12.35 7.42
C GLY A 870 -13.50 -13.46 6.36
N GLY A 871 -14.38 -13.34 5.38
CA GLY A 871 -14.22 -13.74 4.00
C GLY A 871 -14.06 -15.23 3.70
N GLY A 872 -15.13 -15.83 3.27
CA GLY A 872 -15.13 -17.12 2.60
C GLY A 872 -16.55 -17.53 2.30
N ASP A 873 -16.97 -17.18 1.11
CA ASP A 873 -18.26 -17.58 0.57
C ASP A 873 -18.33 -19.10 0.47
N LYS A 874 -18.97 -19.72 1.46
CA LYS A 874 -19.60 -21.04 1.30
C LYS A 874 -21.01 -20.91 1.79
N THR A 875 -21.91 -20.78 0.85
CA THR A 875 -23.34 -20.91 0.99
C THR A 875 -23.69 -22.25 1.64
N VAL A 876 -23.63 -22.26 2.98
CA VAL A 876 -24.35 -23.28 3.73
C VAL A 876 -25.80 -22.83 3.77
N LYS A 877 -26.65 -23.47 2.98
CA LYS A 877 -28.09 -23.33 3.06
C LYS A 877 -28.51 -23.59 4.50
N LYS A 878 -28.77 -22.51 5.25
CA LYS A 878 -29.45 -22.58 6.54
C LYS A 878 -30.83 -23.18 6.25
N GLN A 879 -31.09 -24.37 6.75
CA GLN A 879 -32.44 -24.88 6.81
C GLN A 879 -33.30 -23.89 7.61
N PRO A 880 -34.49 -23.53 7.14
CA PRO A 880 -35.34 -22.62 7.87
C PRO A 880 -35.76 -23.27 9.19
N VAL A 881 -35.38 -22.60 10.30
CA VAL A 881 -35.92 -22.97 11.61
C VAL A 881 -37.42 -22.79 11.53
N LYS A 882 -38.14 -23.86 11.53
CA LYS A 882 -39.61 -23.85 11.61
C LYS A 882 -40.00 -23.18 12.92
N LYS A 883 -40.44 -21.93 12.84
CA LYS A 883 -41.14 -21.30 13.96
C LYS A 883 -42.38 -22.08 14.21
N ILE A 884 -42.46 -22.82 15.32
CA ILE A 884 -43.63 -23.49 15.78
C ILE A 884 -44.70 -22.42 16.03
N LYS A 885 -45.70 -22.31 15.15
CA LYS A 885 -46.85 -21.45 15.40
C LYS A 885 -47.69 -22.10 16.49
N ILE A 886 -47.64 -21.55 17.69
CA ILE A 886 -48.50 -21.99 18.79
C ILE A 886 -49.91 -21.52 18.47
N GLY A 887 -50.84 -22.46 18.38
CA GLY A 887 -52.27 -22.21 18.11
C GLY A 887 -52.91 -21.56 19.33
N ALA A 888 -53.91 -20.70 19.10
CA ALA A 888 -54.57 -19.98 20.18
C ALA A 888 -55.17 -20.87 21.28
N ASN A 889 -55.46 -22.12 20.95
CA ASN A 889 -56.00 -23.11 21.85
C ASN A 889 -55.03 -24.09 22.45
N ASP A 890 -53.79 -24.04 22.07
CA ASP A 890 -52.69 -24.91 22.59
C ASP A 890 -52.34 -24.55 24.05
N PRO A 891 -51.79 -25.51 24.83
CA PRO A 891 -51.33 -25.20 26.16
C PRO A 891 -50.24 -24.14 26.11
N CYS A 892 -50.29 -23.19 27.04
CA CYS A 892 -49.34 -22.06 27.06
C CYS A 892 -47.93 -22.56 27.42
N PRO A 893 -46.88 -22.17 26.66
CA PRO A 893 -45.49 -22.62 26.88
C PRO A 893 -44.93 -22.11 28.19
N CYS A 894 -45.59 -21.20 28.90
CA CYS A 894 -45.15 -20.72 30.22
C CYS A 894 -45.43 -21.74 31.37
N GLY A 895 -45.99 -22.89 31.07
CA GLY A 895 -46.24 -23.95 32.05
C GLY A 895 -47.45 -23.69 32.97
N SER A 896 -48.29 -22.69 32.71
CA SER A 896 -49.43 -22.31 33.54
C SER A 896 -50.67 -23.25 33.44
N GLY A 897 -50.64 -24.25 32.52
CA GLY A 897 -51.76 -25.15 32.26
C GLY A 897 -52.97 -24.52 31.50
N LYS A 898 -52.94 -23.20 31.27
CA LYS A 898 -53.96 -22.46 30.56
C LYS A 898 -53.72 -22.46 29.05
N LYS A 899 -54.81 -22.29 28.23
CA LYS A 899 -54.64 -22.13 26.78
C LYS A 899 -53.93 -20.83 26.44
N TYR A 900 -53.09 -20.82 25.40
CA TYR A 900 -52.21 -19.69 25.03
C TYR A 900 -53.00 -18.37 24.91
N LYS A 901 -54.19 -18.37 24.30
CA LYS A 901 -55.03 -17.17 24.16
C LYS A 901 -55.51 -16.56 25.50
N TYR A 902 -55.50 -17.32 26.56
CA TYR A 902 -55.90 -16.83 27.89
C TYR A 902 -54.73 -16.63 28.87
N CYS A 903 -53.50 -16.66 28.37
CA CYS A 903 -52.32 -16.54 29.21
C CYS A 903 -51.28 -15.56 28.66
N CYS A 904 -50.45 -15.96 27.68
CA CYS A 904 -49.31 -15.16 27.25
C CYS A 904 -49.49 -14.48 25.87
N ARG A 905 -50.60 -14.80 25.14
CA ARG A 905 -50.81 -14.22 23.81
C ARG A 905 -50.75 -12.70 23.76
N ASP A 906 -51.49 -12.01 24.64
CA ASP A 906 -51.56 -10.55 24.61
C ASP A 906 -50.23 -9.87 25.05
N LYS A 907 -49.41 -10.61 25.86
CA LYS A 907 -48.05 -10.17 26.22
C LYS A 907 -47.02 -10.38 25.09
N ASP A 908 -47.20 -11.38 24.27
CA ASP A 908 -46.32 -11.71 23.13
C ASP A 908 -46.70 -10.89 21.88
N GLU A 909 -47.97 -10.49 21.75
CA GLU A 909 -48.42 -9.55 20.72
C GLU A 909 -48.03 -8.10 21.04
N ALA A 910 -47.89 -7.74 22.30
CA ALA A 910 -47.39 -6.42 22.73
C ALA A 910 -45.86 -6.27 22.64
N LYS A 911 -45.11 -7.37 22.39
CA LYS A 911 -43.65 -7.37 22.18
C LYS A 911 -43.23 -7.48 20.70
N ARG A 912 -44.16 -7.54 19.80
CA ARG A 912 -43.99 -7.44 18.33
C ARG A 912 -44.27 -6.02 17.83
#